data_21bf95f5282929e8662ba4777ac7cb2b
#
_entry.id   21bf95f5282929e8662ba4777ac7cb2b
#
_cell.length_a   1.000
_cell.length_b   1.000
_cell.length_c   1.000
_cell.angle_alpha   90.00
_cell.angle_beta   90.00
_cell.angle_gamma   90.00
#
_symmetry.space_group_name_H-M   'P 1'
#
loop_
_entity.id
_entity.type
_entity.pdbx_description
1 polymer ?
#
loop_
_entity_poly.entity_id
_entity_poly.type
_entity_poly.pdbx_seq_one_letter_code
_entity_poly.pdbx_strand_id
1 'polypeptide(L)'
;VAMGRSLSRWLCLVPLVLGFWPGGVSTAPPPEALPQSPCSLEGVEIKGGSFRLLREGQALEYTCPSGFYPYPVQTRACRPSGSWSALKTQDQKVVRKAECRAIRCPRPQEFENGDYWPRSAYYNVSDQISFRCYHGYTLRGSANRTCQGNGRWDGQTAICDDGAAYCPNPGTPIGTRKVGSQYRLEDTVTYYCSRGLTLRGSEQRRCQEGGSWSGTEPSCQDSFMYDSPQEVAEAFLSSLTETIEGVDAEDGHSPGEQQKRKIVLDPSGSMNIYLVLDGSDSIGASNFTGAKRCLANLIEKVASYGVRPRYGLVTYATEPKVLVRVSQDKSSDAAWVTEQLSRVSYEDHKLKTGTNTKRALQAVYSMMAWEGDTPPEGWNRTRHVIIIMTDGLYNMGGDPVTVIHDIRDLLDIGRDRKNLREDYLDVYVFGVGPLVDHVNINALASKKDNEKHVFKVKDMENLEDVFFQMIDESQSLGLCGMVWAHSKGTDYHRQPWQAKISVTRPQKGHENCMGAVVSEYFVLTAAHCFTVEDQRHSIKVNVGEKRQDLEVEEVLFHPKYNINGKKEQGILEFYDYDVALVRLKRKLKFSQTLRPICLPCTEGTTRALRLSQTATCQEHKEQLLPAKDVEALFVSEEQKRLTRKEVYIKNGEKKASCERDAQHAAGYDKVKDIYEVVTPRFLCTGGVDPYADPNTCKGDSGGPLIIHKRSRFIQVGVISWGVVDVCYDQKRQQQVPPYARDFHINLFQVLPWLKEKLRDEDLGFL
;
A
#
# COMPACT_ATOMS: atom_id res chain seq x y z
N VAL A 1 54.23 -4.06 -37.43
CA VAL A 1 54.29 -5.40 -37.98
C VAL A 1 52.85 -5.93 -37.92
N ALA A 2 52.00 -5.73 -38.83
CA ALA A 2 51.82 -6.23 -40.22
C ALA A 2 51.06 -7.55 -40.29
N MET A 3 49.94 -7.48 -41.00
CA MET A 3 49.26 -8.47 -41.87
C MET A 3 48.44 -9.56 -41.14
N GLY A 4 47.26 -9.97 -41.63
CA GLY A 4 46.52 -9.67 -42.88
C GLY A 4 45.24 -10.52 -42.98
N ARG A 5 44.28 -9.96 -43.65
CA ARG A 5 43.22 -10.49 -44.49
C ARG A 5 42.76 -11.97 -44.40
N SER A 6 41.43 -12.20 -44.33
CA SER A 6 40.73 -12.83 -45.49
C SER A 6 39.21 -12.77 -45.33
N LEU A 7 38.55 -12.27 -46.38
CA LEU A 7 37.11 -12.35 -46.67
C LEU A 7 36.74 -13.77 -47.16
N SER A 8 35.55 -14.24 -46.86
CA SER A 8 34.77 -15.07 -47.81
C SER A 8 33.24 -14.85 -47.65
N ARG A 9 32.69 -14.35 -48.74
CA ARG A 9 31.23 -14.29 -49.02
C ARG A 9 30.73 -15.71 -49.32
N TRP A 10 29.54 -16.01 -48.87
CA TRP A 10 28.65 -16.98 -49.54
C TRP A 10 27.25 -16.38 -49.66
N LEU A 11 26.86 -16.19 -50.95
CA LEU A 11 25.47 -16.02 -51.40
C LEU A 11 24.80 -17.40 -51.41
N CYS A 12 23.56 -17.50 -51.02
CA CYS A 12 22.64 -18.52 -51.52
C CYS A 12 21.19 -17.98 -51.60
N LEU A 13 20.76 -17.94 -52.81
CA LEU A 13 19.53 -17.97 -53.53
C LEU A 13 18.23 -18.34 -52.78
N VAL A 14 17.24 -17.48 -53.01
CA VAL A 14 15.80 -17.69 -52.78
C VAL A 14 15.20 -18.46 -54.00
N PRO A 15 14.28 -19.37 -53.79
CA PRO A 15 13.23 -19.62 -54.78
C PRO A 15 11.86 -19.18 -54.25
N LEU A 16 11.20 -18.33 -55.02
CA LEU A 16 9.77 -18.06 -55.01
C LEU A 16 8.99 -19.32 -55.40
N VAL A 17 8.02 -19.69 -54.59
CA VAL A 17 6.91 -20.54 -55.00
C VAL A 17 5.60 -19.88 -54.60
N LEU A 18 4.83 -19.51 -55.60
CA LEU A 18 3.43 -19.11 -55.57
C LEU A 18 2.57 -20.36 -55.33
N GLY A 19 1.61 -20.32 -54.43
CA GLY A 19 0.64 -21.40 -54.27
C GLY A 19 -0.52 -21.09 -53.32
N PHE A 20 -1.64 -20.64 -53.85
CA PHE A 20 -3.05 -20.81 -53.47
C PHE A 20 -3.47 -20.96 -52.02
N TRP A 21 -4.31 -20.04 -51.57
CA TRP A 21 -5.23 -20.18 -50.43
C TRP A 21 -6.36 -21.13 -50.71
N PRO A 22 -6.84 -21.90 -49.73
CA PRO A 22 -8.23 -21.81 -49.32
C PRO A 22 -8.48 -21.86 -47.83
N GLY A 23 -9.49 -21.09 -47.38
CA GLY A 23 -10.42 -21.43 -46.29
C GLY A 23 -9.91 -21.46 -44.86
N GLY A 24 -10.17 -20.39 -44.10
CA GLY A 24 -9.93 -20.33 -42.65
C GLY A 24 -10.78 -21.29 -41.84
N VAL A 25 -10.09 -22.04 -40.99
CA VAL A 25 -10.68 -22.63 -39.79
C VAL A 25 -9.91 -22.04 -38.60
N SER A 26 -10.60 -21.28 -37.80
CA SER A 26 -10.10 -20.76 -36.52
C SER A 26 -9.87 -21.95 -35.56
N THR A 27 -8.62 -22.36 -35.43
CA THR A 27 -8.22 -23.29 -34.38
C THR A 27 -7.85 -22.48 -33.13
N ALA A 28 -8.61 -22.69 -32.06
CA ALA A 28 -8.24 -22.23 -30.75
C ALA A 28 -6.81 -22.72 -30.39
N PRO A 29 -6.02 -21.94 -29.62
CA PRO A 29 -4.70 -22.39 -29.20
C PRO A 29 -4.82 -23.71 -28.41
N PRO A 30 -3.85 -24.65 -28.56
CA PRO A 30 -3.85 -25.88 -27.80
C PRO A 30 -3.81 -25.58 -26.31
N PRO A 31 -4.47 -26.36 -25.46
CA PRO A 31 -4.42 -26.17 -24.01
C PRO A 31 -2.95 -26.24 -23.55
N GLU A 32 -2.54 -25.26 -22.76
CA GLU A 32 -1.22 -25.25 -22.11
C GLU A 32 -0.97 -26.62 -21.46
N ALA A 33 0.14 -27.24 -21.79
CA ALA A 33 0.56 -28.49 -21.22
C ALA A 33 0.71 -28.29 -19.70
N LEU A 34 -0.06 -29.03 -18.91
CA LEU A 34 0.07 -29.05 -17.45
C LEU A 34 1.53 -29.37 -17.08
N PRO A 35 2.15 -28.60 -16.15
CA PRO A 35 3.50 -28.86 -15.69
C PRO A 35 3.61 -30.32 -15.22
N GLN A 36 4.61 -31.02 -15.70
CA GLN A 36 4.84 -32.42 -15.35
C GLN A 36 5.28 -32.53 -13.88
N SER A 37 4.55 -33.28 -13.07
CA SER A 37 4.92 -33.57 -11.68
C SER A 37 5.82 -34.81 -11.61
N PRO A 38 6.85 -34.83 -10.75
CA PRO A 38 7.63 -36.05 -10.49
C PRO A 38 6.81 -37.11 -9.77
N CYS A 39 5.65 -36.79 -9.19
CA CYS A 39 4.71 -37.69 -8.56
C CYS A 39 3.51 -37.98 -9.46
N SER A 40 3.00 -39.23 -9.46
CA SER A 40 1.79 -39.59 -10.18
C SER A 40 0.58 -38.76 -9.76
N LEU A 41 -0.19 -38.26 -10.73
CA LEU A 41 -1.43 -37.51 -10.49
C LEU A 41 -2.65 -38.42 -10.30
N GLU A 42 -2.48 -39.75 -10.33
CA GLU A 42 -3.56 -40.71 -10.09
C GLU A 42 -3.96 -40.70 -8.60
N GLY A 43 -5.26 -40.56 -8.34
CA GLY A 43 -5.81 -40.55 -6.97
C GLY A 43 -5.55 -39.29 -6.15
N VAL A 44 -5.15 -38.17 -6.76
CA VAL A 44 -4.96 -36.87 -6.07
C VAL A 44 -6.21 -35.98 -6.06
N GLU A 45 -7.30 -36.43 -6.66
CA GLU A 45 -8.54 -35.66 -6.78
C GLU A 45 -9.12 -35.28 -5.41
N ILE A 46 -9.77 -34.11 -5.35
CA ILE A 46 -10.57 -33.68 -4.20
C ILE A 46 -12.06 -33.71 -4.55
N LYS A 47 -12.87 -34.30 -3.70
CA LYS A 47 -14.31 -34.33 -3.90
C LYS A 47 -14.93 -32.95 -3.72
N GLY A 48 -15.56 -32.42 -4.77
CA GLY A 48 -16.24 -31.10 -4.76
C GLY A 48 -15.33 -29.90 -5.01
N GLY A 49 -14.12 -30.10 -5.49
CA GLY A 49 -13.17 -29.07 -5.81
C GLY A 49 -12.22 -29.44 -6.93
N SER A 50 -11.14 -28.71 -7.05
CA SER A 50 -10.06 -28.92 -8.00
C SER A 50 -8.70 -28.86 -7.32
N PHE A 51 -7.63 -29.17 -8.04
CA PHE A 51 -6.27 -28.97 -7.57
C PHE A 51 -5.42 -28.31 -8.65
N ARG A 52 -4.34 -27.63 -8.22
CA ARG A 52 -3.30 -27.10 -9.09
C ARG A 52 -1.92 -27.56 -8.60
N LEU A 53 -1.00 -27.70 -9.54
CA LEU A 53 0.39 -28.00 -9.22
C LEU A 53 1.13 -26.72 -8.86
N LEU A 54 1.95 -26.79 -7.83
CA LEU A 54 2.84 -25.73 -7.39
C LEU A 54 4.29 -26.20 -7.52
N ARG A 55 5.24 -25.25 -7.60
CA ARG A 55 6.68 -25.54 -7.60
C ARG A 55 7.09 -26.57 -8.65
N GLU A 56 6.76 -26.34 -9.92
CA GLU A 56 7.09 -27.24 -11.02
C GLU A 56 6.65 -28.71 -10.76
N GLY A 57 5.52 -28.88 -10.06
CA GLY A 57 4.96 -30.21 -9.77
C GLY A 57 5.46 -30.86 -8.48
N GLN A 58 6.30 -30.21 -7.69
CA GLN A 58 6.75 -30.74 -6.39
C GLN A 58 5.73 -30.62 -5.26
N ALA A 59 4.71 -29.78 -5.43
CA ALA A 59 3.59 -29.67 -4.52
C ALA A 59 2.26 -29.54 -5.29
N LEU A 60 1.16 -29.88 -4.66
CA LEU A 60 -0.19 -29.62 -5.16
C LEU A 60 -1.00 -28.86 -4.12
N GLU A 61 -1.88 -28.00 -4.57
CA GLU A 61 -2.83 -27.25 -3.76
C GLU A 61 -4.25 -27.61 -4.18
N TYR A 62 -5.08 -27.91 -3.18
CA TYR A 62 -6.51 -28.13 -3.37
C TYR A 62 -7.28 -26.82 -3.28
N THR A 63 -8.25 -26.64 -4.16
CA THR A 63 -9.13 -25.47 -4.20
C THR A 63 -10.58 -25.92 -4.11
N CYS A 64 -11.35 -25.27 -3.24
CA CYS A 64 -12.78 -25.51 -3.05
C CYS A 64 -13.62 -24.30 -3.49
N PRO A 65 -14.90 -24.48 -3.83
CA PRO A 65 -15.85 -23.40 -4.06
C PRO A 65 -15.96 -22.46 -2.85
N SER A 66 -16.46 -21.23 -3.08
CA SER A 66 -16.71 -20.27 -2.00
C SER A 66 -17.59 -20.87 -0.89
N GLY A 67 -17.21 -20.63 0.38
CA GLY A 67 -17.88 -21.19 1.55
C GLY A 67 -17.43 -22.61 1.94
N PHE A 68 -16.44 -23.17 1.23
CA PHE A 68 -15.87 -24.50 1.52
C PHE A 68 -14.35 -24.43 1.64
N TYR A 69 -13.76 -25.38 2.37
CA TYR A 69 -12.32 -25.52 2.53
C TYR A 69 -11.84 -26.94 2.25
N PRO A 70 -10.60 -27.13 1.78
CA PRO A 70 -10.02 -28.45 1.54
C PRO A 70 -9.72 -29.18 2.85
N TYR A 71 -10.24 -30.41 2.99
CA TYR A 71 -10.01 -31.27 4.14
C TYR A 71 -9.39 -32.59 3.69
N PRO A 72 -8.44 -33.18 4.42
CA PRO A 72 -7.86 -32.77 5.70
C PRO A 72 -6.71 -31.79 5.57
N VAL A 73 -6.18 -31.51 4.35
CA VAL A 73 -5.06 -30.63 4.08
C VAL A 73 -5.35 -29.79 2.85
N GLN A 74 -4.82 -28.59 2.81
CA GLN A 74 -4.91 -27.72 1.64
C GLN A 74 -3.84 -28.05 0.60
N THR A 75 -2.66 -28.53 1.04
CA THR A 75 -1.53 -28.81 0.15
C THR A 75 -0.94 -30.19 0.42
N ARG A 76 -0.30 -30.78 -0.60
CA ARG A 76 0.49 -32.01 -0.50
C ARG A 76 1.84 -31.81 -1.16
N ALA A 77 2.90 -32.30 -0.55
CA ALA A 77 4.24 -32.30 -1.12
C ALA A 77 4.52 -33.64 -1.83
N CYS A 78 5.18 -33.57 -2.98
CA CYS A 78 5.73 -34.72 -3.67
C CYS A 78 7.02 -35.14 -2.97
N ARG A 79 7.08 -36.39 -2.51
CA ARG A 79 8.24 -36.93 -1.81
C ARG A 79 9.28 -37.46 -2.81
N PRO A 80 10.55 -37.55 -2.41
CA PRO A 80 11.60 -38.17 -3.25
C PRO A 80 11.28 -39.59 -3.70
N SER A 81 10.38 -40.29 -2.96
CA SER A 81 9.89 -41.63 -3.31
C SER A 81 8.89 -41.65 -4.49
N GLY A 82 8.58 -40.53 -5.11
CA GLY A 82 7.58 -40.39 -6.17
C GLY A 82 6.13 -40.51 -5.68
N SER A 83 5.91 -40.35 -4.36
CA SER A 83 4.56 -40.46 -3.75
C SER A 83 4.19 -39.14 -3.06
N TRP A 84 2.90 -38.77 -3.14
CA TRP A 84 2.37 -37.60 -2.44
C TRP A 84 2.33 -37.81 -0.92
N SER A 85 2.57 -36.75 -0.16
CA SER A 85 2.39 -36.77 1.29
C SER A 85 1.00 -37.26 1.68
N ALA A 86 0.90 -38.03 2.76
CA ALA A 86 -0.37 -38.62 3.18
C ALA A 86 -1.37 -37.53 3.60
N LEU A 87 -2.64 -37.78 3.33
CA LEU A 87 -3.75 -36.94 3.80
C LEU A 87 -3.93 -37.18 5.32
N LYS A 88 -3.32 -36.35 6.14
CA LYS A 88 -3.39 -36.44 7.61
C LYS A 88 -4.22 -35.32 8.18
N THR A 89 -5.08 -35.64 9.13
CA THR A 89 -5.74 -34.64 9.97
C THR A 89 -4.76 -34.03 10.96
N GLN A 90 -5.14 -32.97 11.65
CA GLN A 90 -4.34 -32.38 12.74
C GLN A 90 -4.03 -33.41 13.85
N ASP A 91 -4.95 -34.32 14.15
CA ASP A 91 -4.76 -35.48 15.07
C ASP A 91 -3.88 -36.60 14.48
N GLN A 92 -3.15 -36.35 13.39
CA GLN A 92 -2.27 -37.30 12.68
C GLN A 92 -3.01 -38.56 12.11
N LYS A 93 -4.35 -38.58 12.06
CA LYS A 93 -5.09 -39.65 11.44
C LYS A 93 -5.04 -39.56 9.92
N VAL A 94 -4.72 -40.67 9.28
CA VAL A 94 -4.68 -40.77 7.82
C VAL A 94 -6.10 -40.92 7.27
N VAL A 95 -6.43 -40.07 6.29
CA VAL A 95 -7.69 -40.10 5.55
C VAL A 95 -7.40 -40.56 4.11
N ARG A 96 -8.32 -41.32 3.52
CA ARG A 96 -8.11 -41.94 2.21
C ARG A 96 -8.36 -40.98 1.03
N LYS A 97 -9.26 -40.00 1.16
CA LYS A 97 -9.65 -39.05 0.11
C LYS A 97 -9.75 -37.62 0.65
N ALA A 98 -9.38 -36.69 -0.16
CA ALA A 98 -9.62 -35.27 0.12
C ALA A 98 -11.08 -34.92 -0.26
N GLU A 99 -11.68 -33.98 0.49
CA GLU A 99 -13.01 -33.45 0.22
C GLU A 99 -13.12 -31.97 0.59
N CYS A 100 -13.99 -31.25 -0.10
CA CYS A 100 -14.34 -29.87 0.27
C CYS A 100 -15.42 -29.93 1.37
N ARG A 101 -15.11 -29.29 2.52
CA ARG A 101 -16.03 -29.16 3.65
C ARG A 101 -16.53 -27.76 3.80
N ALA A 102 -17.79 -27.58 4.22
CA ALA A 102 -18.36 -26.27 4.50
C ALA A 102 -17.62 -25.61 5.66
N ILE A 103 -17.33 -24.30 5.49
CA ILE A 103 -16.74 -23.44 6.53
C ILE A 103 -17.75 -23.29 7.65
N ARG A 104 -17.30 -23.48 8.88
CA ARG A 104 -18.11 -23.37 10.09
C ARG A 104 -17.29 -22.71 11.18
N CYS A 105 -17.95 -21.88 12.00
CA CYS A 105 -17.32 -21.31 13.17
C CYS A 105 -17.37 -22.27 14.37
N PRO A 106 -16.34 -22.28 15.21
CA PRO A 106 -16.33 -23.08 16.43
C PRO A 106 -17.42 -22.60 17.41
N ARG A 107 -17.94 -23.51 18.21
CA ARG A 107 -18.89 -23.17 19.28
C ARG A 107 -18.15 -22.68 20.53
N PRO A 108 -18.77 -21.78 21.33
CA PRO A 108 -18.31 -21.51 22.68
C PRO A 108 -18.32 -22.84 23.49
N GLN A 109 -17.22 -23.15 24.18
CA GLN A 109 -17.14 -24.32 25.05
C GLN A 109 -17.71 -23.99 26.42
N GLU A 110 -17.32 -22.86 26.98
CA GLU A 110 -17.73 -22.34 28.27
C GLU A 110 -17.95 -20.82 28.15
N PHE A 111 -18.94 -20.31 28.88
CA PHE A 111 -19.13 -18.88 29.05
C PHE A 111 -19.39 -18.60 30.52
N GLU A 112 -18.42 -18.02 31.19
CA GLU A 112 -18.44 -17.81 32.64
C GLU A 112 -19.38 -16.66 33.03
N ASN A 113 -20.12 -16.84 34.11
CA ASN A 113 -20.98 -15.83 34.74
C ASN A 113 -22.08 -15.28 33.80
N GLY A 114 -22.46 -16.07 32.79
CA GLY A 114 -23.47 -15.68 31.80
C GLY A 114 -23.95 -16.82 30.94
N ASP A 115 -24.74 -16.49 29.94
CA ASP A 115 -25.27 -17.43 28.95
C ASP A 115 -25.18 -16.86 27.54
N TYR A 116 -25.22 -17.76 26.54
CA TYR A 116 -25.22 -17.38 25.14
C TYR A 116 -26.31 -18.11 24.36
N TRP A 117 -26.84 -17.51 23.33
CA TRP A 117 -27.92 -18.05 22.52
C TRP A 117 -27.79 -17.59 21.05
N PRO A 118 -28.22 -18.42 20.08
CA PRO A 118 -28.65 -19.80 20.19
C PRO A 118 -27.52 -20.79 20.47
N ARG A 119 -27.82 -21.87 21.20
CA ARG A 119 -26.87 -22.96 21.40
C ARG A 119 -26.98 -23.97 20.26
N SER A 120 -25.88 -24.19 19.55
CA SER A 120 -25.80 -25.14 18.45
C SER A 120 -24.54 -26.00 18.51
N ALA A 121 -24.58 -27.15 17.88
CA ALA A 121 -23.41 -28.01 17.73
C ALA A 121 -22.37 -27.42 16.77
N TYR A 122 -22.81 -26.62 15.82
CA TYR A 122 -21.98 -25.88 14.85
C TYR A 122 -22.73 -24.63 14.38
N TYR A 123 -21.99 -23.67 13.85
CA TYR A 123 -22.51 -22.42 13.29
C TYR A 123 -22.00 -22.26 11.87
N ASN A 124 -22.92 -21.98 10.94
CA ASN A 124 -22.58 -21.70 9.56
C ASN A 124 -22.18 -20.23 9.38
N VAL A 125 -21.61 -19.90 8.25
CA VAL A 125 -21.32 -18.50 7.88
C VAL A 125 -22.63 -17.69 7.96
N SER A 126 -22.54 -16.49 8.52
CA SER A 126 -23.65 -15.55 8.83
C SER A 126 -24.53 -15.90 10.03
N ASP A 127 -24.35 -17.06 10.69
CA ASP A 127 -25.01 -17.31 11.96
C ASP A 127 -24.52 -16.32 13.03
N GLN A 128 -25.44 -15.89 13.91
CA GLN A 128 -25.13 -14.99 15.02
C GLN A 128 -25.30 -15.68 16.36
N ILE A 129 -24.48 -15.31 17.33
CA ILE A 129 -24.63 -15.65 18.74
C ILE A 129 -24.68 -14.38 19.57
N SER A 130 -25.51 -14.38 20.61
CA SER A 130 -25.65 -13.27 21.57
C SER A 130 -25.23 -13.74 22.96
N PHE A 131 -24.54 -12.87 23.71
CA PHE A 131 -24.05 -13.12 25.04
C PHE A 131 -24.78 -12.23 26.06
N ARG A 132 -25.10 -12.79 27.22
CA ARG A 132 -25.72 -12.07 28.33
C ARG A 132 -25.13 -12.50 29.65
N CYS A 133 -24.74 -11.56 30.49
CA CYS A 133 -24.24 -11.82 31.83
C CYS A 133 -25.38 -12.04 32.84
N TYR A 134 -25.09 -12.83 33.89
CA TYR A 134 -25.95 -12.95 35.05
C TYR A 134 -25.97 -11.65 35.87
N HIS A 135 -26.96 -11.53 36.72
CA HIS A 135 -27.08 -10.35 37.58
C HIS A 135 -25.83 -10.17 38.43
N GLY A 136 -25.34 -8.94 38.50
CA GLY A 136 -24.11 -8.57 39.25
C GLY A 136 -22.83 -8.57 38.40
N TYR A 137 -22.90 -9.02 37.12
CA TYR A 137 -21.77 -9.01 36.22
C TYR A 137 -21.99 -8.02 35.06
N THR A 138 -20.94 -7.36 34.65
CA THR A 138 -20.93 -6.42 33.51
C THR A 138 -20.35 -7.11 32.28
N LEU A 139 -21.03 -6.98 31.12
CA LEU A 139 -20.55 -7.51 29.85
C LEU A 139 -19.47 -6.59 29.27
N ARG A 140 -18.30 -7.13 29.04
CA ARG A 140 -17.21 -6.53 28.25
C ARG A 140 -17.07 -7.27 26.93
N GLY A 141 -16.55 -6.61 25.90
CA GLY A 141 -16.45 -7.18 24.56
C GLY A 141 -17.78 -7.11 23.81
N SER A 142 -17.93 -7.96 22.78
CA SER A 142 -19.07 -7.90 21.84
C SER A 142 -20.24 -8.73 22.32
N ALA A 143 -21.38 -8.06 22.59
CA ALA A 143 -22.63 -8.72 22.98
C ALA A 143 -23.19 -9.66 21.90
N ASN A 144 -22.99 -9.32 20.65
CA ASN A 144 -23.40 -10.11 19.49
C ASN A 144 -22.18 -10.38 18.62
N ARG A 145 -22.05 -11.61 18.11
CA ARG A 145 -20.98 -12.01 17.22
C ARG A 145 -21.54 -12.79 16.04
N THR A 146 -21.00 -12.55 14.84
CA THR A 146 -21.42 -13.19 13.58
C THR A 146 -20.31 -14.09 13.05
N CYS A 147 -20.65 -15.26 12.58
CA CYS A 147 -19.71 -16.18 11.94
C CYS A 147 -19.34 -15.66 10.55
N GLN A 148 -18.06 -15.38 10.32
CA GLN A 148 -17.52 -14.83 9.09
C GLN A 148 -17.13 -15.94 8.08
N GLY A 149 -17.02 -15.55 6.79
CA GLY A 149 -16.63 -16.46 5.70
C GLY A 149 -15.22 -17.07 5.82
N ASN A 150 -14.38 -16.56 6.71
CA ASN A 150 -13.08 -17.13 7.06
C ASN A 150 -13.15 -18.16 8.20
N GLY A 151 -14.36 -18.52 8.70
CA GLY A 151 -14.56 -19.45 9.80
C GLY A 151 -14.33 -18.86 11.20
N ARG A 152 -14.19 -17.55 11.31
CA ARG A 152 -13.96 -16.84 12.58
C ARG A 152 -15.19 -16.04 12.98
N TRP A 153 -15.31 -15.79 14.28
CA TRP A 153 -16.31 -14.88 14.83
C TRP A 153 -15.79 -13.45 14.76
N ASP A 154 -16.64 -12.50 14.32
CA ASP A 154 -16.34 -11.08 14.40
C ASP A 154 -16.33 -10.55 15.84
N GLY A 155 -15.89 -9.31 16.03
CA GLY A 155 -15.89 -8.64 17.30
C GLY A 155 -14.90 -9.22 18.34
N GLN A 156 -14.99 -8.69 19.57
CA GLN A 156 -14.12 -9.03 20.69
C GLN A 156 -14.71 -10.16 21.55
N THR A 157 -13.84 -10.88 22.29
CA THR A 157 -14.28 -11.93 23.23
C THR A 157 -15.24 -11.34 24.26
N ALA A 158 -16.43 -11.94 24.36
CA ALA A 158 -17.42 -11.56 25.37
C ALA A 158 -17.00 -12.10 26.73
N ILE A 159 -17.05 -11.26 27.76
CA ILE A 159 -16.59 -11.55 29.13
C ILE A 159 -17.59 -10.97 30.11
N CYS A 160 -18.03 -11.75 31.08
CA CYS A 160 -18.80 -11.27 32.24
C CYS A 160 -17.87 -11.07 33.42
N ASP A 161 -17.68 -9.84 33.85
CA ASP A 161 -16.73 -9.42 34.88
C ASP A 161 -17.46 -8.61 35.98
N ASP A 162 -17.19 -8.89 37.25
CA ASP A 162 -17.71 -8.15 38.40
C ASP A 162 -16.75 -7.03 38.85
N GLY A 163 -15.53 -6.99 38.28
CA GLY A 163 -14.51 -6.02 38.60
C GLY A 163 -13.87 -6.18 40.00
N ALA A 164 -14.15 -7.28 40.70
CA ALA A 164 -13.71 -7.49 42.07
C ALA A 164 -12.29 -8.09 42.19
N ALA A 165 -11.77 -8.70 41.13
CA ALA A 165 -10.46 -9.35 41.13
C ALA A 165 -9.32 -8.35 40.86
N TYR A 166 -8.08 -8.70 41.28
CA TYR A 166 -6.89 -7.88 41.07
C TYR A 166 -6.58 -7.70 39.55
N CYS A 167 -6.57 -8.81 38.78
CA CYS A 167 -6.60 -8.74 37.33
C CYS A 167 -8.05 -8.97 36.83
N PRO A 168 -8.48 -8.27 35.77
CA PRO A 168 -9.80 -8.51 35.19
C PRO A 168 -9.92 -9.94 34.68
N ASN A 169 -11.16 -10.48 34.64
CA ASN A 169 -11.37 -11.79 34.03
C ASN A 169 -10.81 -11.81 32.57
N PRO A 170 -9.84 -12.69 32.25
CA PRO A 170 -9.19 -12.71 30.95
C PRO A 170 -10.06 -13.34 29.84
N GLY A 171 -11.28 -13.78 30.17
CA GLY A 171 -12.22 -14.38 29.25
C GLY A 171 -11.87 -15.80 28.81
N THR A 172 -12.79 -16.38 28.06
CA THR A 172 -12.63 -17.69 27.41
C THR A 172 -12.97 -17.53 25.92
N PRO A 173 -11.96 -17.25 25.06
CA PRO A 173 -12.19 -17.10 23.63
C PRO A 173 -12.89 -18.31 23.02
N ILE A 174 -13.75 -18.06 22.02
CA ILE A 174 -14.53 -19.13 21.40
C ILE A 174 -13.59 -20.20 20.80
N GLY A 175 -13.92 -21.49 21.04
CA GLY A 175 -13.07 -22.61 20.63
C GLY A 175 -11.98 -22.99 21.63
N THR A 176 -11.82 -22.20 22.72
CA THR A 176 -10.90 -22.50 23.82
C THR A 176 -11.63 -23.07 25.03
N ARG A 177 -10.87 -23.75 25.89
CA ARG A 177 -11.20 -24.10 27.26
C ARG A 177 -10.16 -23.45 28.15
N LYS A 178 -10.59 -22.75 29.21
CA LYS A 178 -9.72 -22.12 30.20
C LYS A 178 -9.66 -22.95 31.48
N VAL A 179 -8.46 -23.06 32.07
CA VAL A 179 -8.21 -23.66 33.38
C VAL A 179 -7.56 -22.60 34.25
N GLY A 180 -8.14 -22.37 35.43
CA GLY A 180 -7.81 -21.28 36.36
C GLY A 180 -8.98 -20.31 36.49
N SER A 181 -9.47 -20.12 37.72
CA SER A 181 -10.66 -19.30 38.04
C SER A 181 -10.37 -18.21 39.05
N GLN A 182 -9.13 -18.07 39.53
CA GLN A 182 -8.68 -17.00 40.40
C GLN A 182 -7.79 -16.06 39.63
N TYR A 183 -7.90 -14.75 39.91
CA TYR A 183 -7.24 -13.67 39.14
C TYR A 183 -6.51 -12.70 40.07
N ARG A 184 -5.83 -13.26 41.09
CA ARG A 184 -4.96 -12.53 42.01
C ARG A 184 -3.61 -12.29 41.35
N LEU A 185 -2.82 -11.40 41.90
CA LEU A 185 -1.43 -11.20 41.49
C LEU A 185 -0.69 -12.54 41.47
N GLU A 186 0.05 -12.82 40.38
CA GLU A 186 0.82 -14.05 40.16
C GLU A 186 -0.01 -15.30 39.80
N ASP A 187 -1.35 -15.24 39.86
CA ASP A 187 -2.18 -16.35 39.43
C ASP A 187 -2.04 -16.59 37.91
N THR A 188 -2.17 -17.83 37.50
CA THR A 188 -1.96 -18.24 36.12
C THR A 188 -3.21 -18.92 35.59
N VAL A 189 -3.59 -18.56 34.35
CA VAL A 189 -4.62 -19.23 33.60
C VAL A 189 -4.00 -19.94 32.39
N THR A 190 -4.51 -21.14 32.05
CA THR A 190 -4.02 -21.97 30.94
C THR A 190 -5.18 -22.24 29.97
N TYR A 191 -4.90 -22.13 28.67
CA TYR A 191 -5.88 -22.31 27.61
C TYR A 191 -5.56 -23.51 26.76
N TYR A 192 -6.59 -24.26 26.40
CA TYR A 192 -6.53 -25.42 25.53
C TYR A 192 -7.52 -25.26 24.40
N CYS A 193 -7.11 -25.62 23.18
CA CYS A 193 -8.01 -25.60 22.04
C CYS A 193 -8.92 -26.84 22.01
N SER A 194 -10.12 -26.63 21.51
CA SER A 194 -11.01 -27.74 21.13
C SER A 194 -10.34 -28.65 20.11
N ARG A 195 -10.73 -29.91 20.07
CA ARG A 195 -10.15 -30.91 19.16
C ARG A 195 -10.19 -30.46 17.71
N GLY A 196 -9.05 -30.52 17.03
CA GLY A 196 -8.90 -30.14 15.62
C GLY A 196 -8.57 -28.68 15.38
N LEU A 197 -8.42 -27.87 16.44
CA LEU A 197 -7.98 -26.47 16.35
C LEU A 197 -6.56 -26.33 16.90
N THR A 198 -5.81 -25.40 16.35
CA THR A 198 -4.43 -25.03 16.78
C THR A 198 -4.46 -23.71 17.53
N LEU A 199 -3.75 -23.65 18.65
CA LEU A 199 -3.64 -22.46 19.48
C LEU A 199 -2.68 -21.45 18.85
N ARG A 200 -3.11 -20.20 18.85
CA ARG A 200 -2.29 -19.01 18.55
C ARG A 200 -2.38 -18.06 19.71
N GLY A 201 -1.33 -17.28 19.94
CA GLY A 201 -1.20 -16.46 21.13
C GLY A 201 -0.55 -17.25 22.25
N SER A 202 -0.86 -16.90 23.51
CA SER A 202 -0.24 -17.51 24.71
C SER A 202 -1.09 -18.62 25.26
N GLU A 203 -0.50 -19.82 25.39
CA GLU A 203 -1.16 -20.95 26.05
C GLU A 203 -1.38 -20.65 27.54
N GLN A 204 -0.44 -19.97 28.17
CA GLN A 204 -0.49 -19.63 29.59
C GLN A 204 -0.35 -18.11 29.76
N ARG A 205 -1.17 -17.53 30.63
CA ARG A 205 -1.12 -16.11 30.98
C ARG A 205 -1.09 -15.96 32.48
N ARG A 206 -0.27 -15.02 32.99
CA ARG A 206 -0.06 -14.74 34.43
C ARG A 206 -0.52 -13.33 34.75
N CYS A 207 -1.21 -13.16 35.83
CA CYS A 207 -1.59 -11.86 36.34
C CYS A 207 -0.35 -11.11 36.87
N GLN A 208 -0.08 -9.93 36.33
CA GLN A 208 1.10 -9.12 36.58
C GLN A 208 0.80 -7.94 37.51
N GLU A 209 1.85 -7.32 38.03
CA GLU A 209 1.74 -6.03 38.71
C GLU A 209 1.09 -5.01 37.77
N GLY A 210 0.16 -4.18 38.29
CA GLY A 210 -0.62 -3.24 37.48
C GLY A 210 -1.94 -3.79 36.95
N GLY A 211 -2.30 -5.05 37.26
CA GLY A 211 -3.61 -5.62 36.94
C GLY A 211 -3.76 -6.08 35.49
N SER A 212 -2.65 -6.26 34.75
CA SER A 212 -2.64 -6.78 33.36
C SER A 212 -2.26 -8.25 33.31
N TRP A 213 -2.60 -8.92 32.20
CA TRP A 213 -2.20 -10.31 31.95
C TRP A 213 -0.96 -10.37 31.08
N SER A 214 -0.02 -11.25 31.43
CA SER A 214 1.13 -11.53 30.56
C SER A 214 0.70 -12.18 29.25
N GLY A 215 1.47 -11.96 28.18
CA GLY A 215 1.27 -12.61 26.90
C GLY A 215 0.04 -12.10 26.12
N THR A 216 -0.23 -12.70 24.99
CA THR A 216 -1.31 -12.34 24.06
C THR A 216 -2.54 -13.22 24.27
N GLU A 217 -3.74 -12.65 24.15
CA GLU A 217 -5.00 -13.41 24.18
C GLU A 217 -4.95 -14.58 23.18
N PRO A 218 -5.24 -15.81 23.63
CA PRO A 218 -5.19 -16.97 22.76
C PRO A 218 -6.39 -17.03 21.80
N SER A 219 -6.17 -17.60 20.64
CA SER A 219 -7.23 -17.96 19.70
C SER A 219 -7.02 -19.38 19.17
N CYS A 220 -8.10 -20.13 19.00
CA CYS A 220 -8.07 -21.48 18.47
C CYS A 220 -8.58 -21.48 17.02
N GLN A 221 -7.72 -21.86 16.08
CA GLN A 221 -7.97 -21.73 14.65
C GLN A 221 -7.76 -23.06 13.91
N ASP A 222 -8.57 -23.30 12.88
CA ASP A 222 -8.36 -24.41 11.94
C ASP A 222 -7.26 -24.04 10.93
N SER A 223 -6.69 -25.06 10.28
CA SER A 223 -5.63 -24.91 9.29
C SER A 223 -6.04 -24.06 8.08
N PHE A 224 -7.32 -24.04 7.72
CA PHE A 224 -7.84 -23.27 6.59
C PHE A 224 -8.09 -21.77 6.90
N MET A 225 -8.10 -21.39 8.19
CA MET A 225 -8.37 -20.01 8.60
C MET A 225 -7.18 -19.10 8.29
N TYR A 226 -7.47 -17.94 7.72
CA TYR A 226 -6.53 -16.84 7.48
C TYR A 226 -7.02 -15.60 8.19
N ASP A 227 -6.09 -14.72 8.51
CA ASP A 227 -6.41 -13.39 8.98
C ASP A 227 -6.82 -12.51 7.78
N SER A 228 -7.89 -11.74 7.91
CA SER A 228 -8.27 -10.79 6.86
C SER A 228 -7.29 -9.61 6.82
N PRO A 229 -7.07 -8.98 5.64
CA PRO A 229 -6.21 -7.79 5.54
C PRO A 229 -6.58 -6.70 6.55
N GLN A 230 -7.88 -6.46 6.75
CA GLN A 230 -8.37 -5.46 7.69
C GLN A 230 -8.03 -5.81 9.15
N GLU A 231 -8.27 -7.06 9.59
CA GLU A 231 -7.90 -7.50 10.94
C GLU A 231 -6.40 -7.40 11.20
N VAL A 232 -5.57 -7.75 10.21
CA VAL A 232 -4.11 -7.66 10.30
C VAL A 232 -3.69 -6.20 10.40
N ALA A 233 -4.23 -5.34 9.54
CA ALA A 233 -3.94 -3.92 9.54
C ALA A 233 -4.34 -3.26 10.86
N GLU A 234 -5.54 -3.50 11.37
CA GLU A 234 -6.00 -2.95 12.65
C GLU A 234 -5.15 -3.43 13.84
N ALA A 235 -4.81 -4.72 13.89
CA ALA A 235 -4.00 -5.29 14.97
C ALA A 235 -2.54 -4.79 14.92
N PHE A 236 -1.95 -4.74 13.75
CA PHE A 236 -0.58 -4.24 13.58
C PHE A 236 -0.49 -2.74 13.88
N LEU A 237 -1.50 -1.96 13.47
CA LEU A 237 -1.63 -0.55 13.77
C LEU A 237 -1.75 -0.27 15.26
N SER A 238 -2.67 -0.93 15.96
CA SER A 238 -2.87 -0.71 17.40
C SER A 238 -1.58 -0.94 18.17
N SER A 239 -0.86 -2.00 17.86
CA SER A 239 0.39 -2.37 18.49
C SER A 239 1.53 -1.37 18.19
N LEU A 240 1.67 -0.90 16.93
CA LEU A 240 2.66 0.11 16.57
C LEU A 240 2.35 1.48 17.21
N THR A 241 1.10 1.80 17.46
CA THR A 241 0.64 3.10 17.99
C THR A 241 0.86 3.19 19.51
N GLU A 242 0.58 2.13 20.28
CA GLU A 242 0.94 2.09 21.72
C GLU A 242 2.44 2.29 21.94
N THR A 243 3.24 1.87 20.97
CA THR A 243 4.68 2.06 20.95
C THR A 243 5.10 3.54 20.82
N ILE A 244 4.23 4.43 20.36
CA ILE A 244 4.57 5.82 20.02
C ILE A 244 3.99 6.86 21.01
N GLU A 245 2.87 6.56 21.68
CA GLU A 245 2.18 7.49 22.58
C GLU A 245 2.62 7.43 24.05
N GLY A 246 3.66 6.69 24.40
CA GLY A 246 4.10 6.41 25.77
C GLY A 246 4.80 7.53 26.54
N VAL A 247 4.55 8.83 26.25
CA VAL A 247 5.03 9.94 27.09
C VAL A 247 3.98 11.05 27.12
N ASP A 248 3.56 11.39 28.35
CA ASP A 248 2.73 12.53 28.78
C ASP A 248 1.21 12.40 28.64
N ALA A 249 0.60 11.66 29.58
CA ALA A 249 -0.79 11.87 29.95
C ALA A 249 -0.90 12.05 31.47
N GLU A 250 -0.43 13.17 32.00
CA GLU A 250 -1.02 13.80 33.15
C GLU A 250 -2.06 14.78 32.64
N ASP A 251 -3.29 14.32 32.47
CA ASP A 251 -4.49 15.10 32.74
C ASP A 251 -5.74 14.21 32.54
N GLY A 252 -6.53 14.16 33.60
CA GLY A 252 -7.69 13.31 33.72
C GLY A 252 -8.82 13.64 32.74
N HIS A 253 -9.27 12.62 32.02
CA HIS A 253 -10.63 12.61 31.43
C HIS A 253 -11.22 11.19 31.45
N SER A 254 -12.52 11.15 31.68
CA SER A 254 -13.39 10.01 32.01
C SER A 254 -13.33 8.82 31.02
N PRO A 255 -13.55 7.57 31.51
CA PRO A 255 -13.59 6.38 30.66
C PRO A 255 -14.97 6.22 30.03
N GLY A 256 -15.09 6.46 28.73
CA GLY A 256 -16.38 6.32 28.06
C GLY A 256 -16.42 6.29 26.54
N GLU A 257 -15.36 6.55 25.83
CA GLU A 257 -15.35 6.44 24.38
C GLU A 257 -14.14 5.64 23.91
N GLN A 258 -14.42 4.54 23.19
CA GLN A 258 -13.39 3.80 22.44
C GLN A 258 -12.87 4.73 21.32
N GLN A 259 -11.88 5.56 21.66
CA GLN A 259 -11.09 6.26 20.65
C GLN A 259 -10.33 5.21 19.85
N LYS A 260 -10.64 5.10 18.57
CA LYS A 260 -9.81 4.43 17.58
C LYS A 260 -8.44 5.10 17.60
N ARG A 261 -7.47 4.46 18.25
CA ARG A 261 -6.12 4.97 18.41
C ARG A 261 -5.41 4.97 17.04
N LYS A 262 -4.69 6.03 16.76
CA LYS A 262 -4.09 6.38 15.46
C LYS A 262 -2.58 6.44 15.63
N ILE A 263 -1.80 6.08 14.58
CA ILE A 263 -0.35 6.28 14.59
C ILE A 263 -0.06 7.79 14.62
N VAL A 264 0.31 8.28 15.79
CA VAL A 264 1.01 9.56 15.94
C VAL A 264 2.49 9.21 16.04
N LEU A 265 3.20 9.31 14.95
CA LEU A 265 4.63 9.06 14.91
C LEU A 265 5.33 10.29 15.47
N ASP A 266 5.84 10.21 16.70
CA ASP A 266 6.63 11.29 17.31
C ASP A 266 7.89 11.55 16.46
N PRO A 267 8.07 12.77 15.93
CA PRO A 267 9.26 13.12 15.16
C PRO A 267 10.56 13.02 15.97
N SER A 268 10.48 13.02 17.29
CA SER A 268 11.63 12.94 18.19
C SER A 268 11.98 11.51 18.65
N GLY A 269 11.09 10.54 18.43
CA GLY A 269 11.28 9.14 18.83
C GLY A 269 12.34 8.41 17.98
N SER A 270 13.30 7.74 18.64
CA SER A 270 14.29 6.88 17.99
C SER A 270 13.71 5.48 17.78
N MET A 271 13.67 5.00 16.53
CA MET A 271 13.15 3.69 16.16
C MET A 271 14.06 2.98 15.17
N ASN A 272 14.32 1.70 15.38
CA ASN A 272 15.00 0.81 14.43
C ASN A 272 14.02 -0.25 13.92
N ILE A 273 13.89 -0.40 12.62
CA ILE A 273 13.04 -1.42 11.98
C ILE A 273 13.93 -2.41 11.24
N TYR A 274 13.87 -3.68 11.66
CA TYR A 274 14.60 -4.78 11.04
C TYR A 274 13.65 -5.59 10.18
N LEU A 275 13.90 -5.63 8.88
CA LEU A 275 13.12 -6.35 7.89
C LEU A 275 13.84 -7.64 7.53
N VAL A 276 13.23 -8.79 7.81
CA VAL A 276 13.80 -10.12 7.63
C VAL A 276 12.94 -10.90 6.64
N LEU A 277 13.48 -11.12 5.43
CA LEU A 277 12.76 -11.72 4.33
C LEU A 277 13.31 -13.10 3.99
N ASP A 278 12.46 -14.11 4.06
CA ASP A 278 12.74 -15.49 3.67
C ASP A 278 12.79 -15.63 2.14
N GLY A 279 13.91 -16.09 1.63
CA GLY A 279 14.16 -16.39 0.21
C GLY A 279 14.43 -17.88 -0.04
N SER A 280 14.01 -18.75 0.89
CA SER A 280 14.15 -20.20 0.77
C SER A 280 13.28 -20.79 -0.36
N ASP A 281 13.57 -22.04 -0.71
CA ASP A 281 12.84 -22.74 -1.76
C ASP A 281 11.35 -22.91 -1.45
N SER A 282 11.00 -23.04 -0.16
CA SER A 282 9.61 -23.12 0.28
C SER A 282 8.80 -21.85 -0.01
N ILE A 283 9.41 -20.69 -0.05
CA ILE A 283 8.77 -19.43 -0.43
C ILE A 283 8.59 -19.33 -1.95
N GLY A 284 9.65 -19.61 -2.71
CA GLY A 284 9.67 -19.54 -4.18
C GLY A 284 9.79 -18.10 -4.74
N ALA A 285 10.20 -17.99 -6.01
CA ALA A 285 10.55 -16.72 -6.66
C ALA A 285 9.38 -15.71 -6.71
N SER A 286 8.16 -16.18 -6.98
CA SER A 286 6.97 -15.31 -7.07
C SER A 286 6.63 -14.67 -5.74
N ASN A 287 6.59 -15.45 -4.65
CA ASN A 287 6.30 -14.93 -3.32
C ASN A 287 7.43 -14.04 -2.80
N PHE A 288 8.69 -14.38 -3.08
CA PHE A 288 9.83 -13.52 -2.74
C PHE A 288 9.74 -12.15 -3.41
N THR A 289 9.40 -12.13 -4.71
CA THR A 289 9.23 -10.87 -5.46
C THR A 289 8.04 -10.07 -4.94
N GLY A 290 6.93 -10.72 -4.63
CA GLY A 290 5.77 -10.09 -3.99
C GLY A 290 6.10 -9.51 -2.62
N ALA A 291 6.80 -10.26 -1.77
CA ALA A 291 7.23 -9.80 -0.45
C ALA A 291 8.19 -8.60 -0.51
N LYS A 292 9.13 -8.58 -1.47
CA LYS A 292 9.97 -7.40 -1.73
C LYS A 292 9.13 -6.16 -2.03
N ARG A 293 8.10 -6.29 -2.87
CA ARG A 293 7.20 -5.19 -3.21
C ARG A 293 6.40 -4.73 -1.99
N CYS A 294 5.88 -5.66 -1.19
CA CYS A 294 5.18 -5.35 0.06
C CYS A 294 6.07 -4.58 1.04
N LEU A 295 7.32 -5.02 1.24
CA LEU A 295 8.28 -4.32 2.10
C LEU A 295 8.65 -2.94 1.56
N ALA A 296 8.85 -2.80 0.25
CA ALA A 296 9.10 -1.51 -0.37
C ALA A 296 7.93 -0.54 -0.13
N ASN A 297 6.70 -1.00 -0.31
CA ASN A 297 5.50 -0.21 -0.03
C ASN A 297 5.42 0.19 1.45
N LEU A 298 5.74 -0.71 2.38
CA LEU A 298 5.78 -0.40 3.82
C LEU A 298 6.81 0.70 4.12
N ILE A 299 8.05 0.56 3.63
CA ILE A 299 9.13 1.55 3.82
C ILE A 299 8.70 2.92 3.28
N GLU A 300 8.21 2.95 2.03
CA GLU A 300 7.71 4.17 1.39
C GLU A 300 6.57 4.82 2.17
N LYS A 301 5.68 3.98 2.67
CA LYS A 301 4.52 4.41 3.44
C LYS A 301 4.94 5.02 4.78
N VAL A 302 5.78 4.36 5.56
CA VAL A 302 6.33 4.88 6.83
C VAL A 302 7.05 6.23 6.60
N ALA A 303 7.86 6.32 5.56
CA ALA A 303 8.56 7.56 5.21
C ALA A 303 7.60 8.71 4.82
N SER A 304 6.42 8.39 4.25
CA SER A 304 5.45 9.41 3.86
C SER A 304 4.82 10.16 5.04
N TYR A 305 4.93 9.62 6.27
CA TYR A 305 4.47 10.26 7.51
C TYR A 305 5.51 11.16 8.19
N GLY A 306 6.67 11.36 7.57
CA GLY A 306 7.72 12.20 8.13
C GLY A 306 8.58 11.52 9.19
N VAL A 307 8.31 10.26 9.51
CA VAL A 307 9.11 9.45 10.44
C VAL A 307 10.36 8.92 9.73
N ARG A 308 11.48 8.96 10.41
CA ARG A 308 12.78 8.51 9.88
C ARG A 308 13.34 7.38 10.75
N PRO A 309 12.73 6.19 10.77
CA PRO A 309 13.34 5.05 11.44
C PRO A 309 14.63 4.66 10.72
N ARG A 310 15.57 4.08 11.44
CA ARG A 310 16.73 3.43 10.82
C ARG A 310 16.35 2.00 10.45
N TYR A 311 16.64 1.61 9.22
CA TYR A 311 16.31 0.29 8.72
C TYR A 311 17.51 -0.65 8.76
N GLY A 312 17.27 -1.88 9.23
CA GLY A 312 18.10 -3.05 8.97
C GLY A 312 17.40 -3.95 7.97
N LEU A 313 18.08 -4.45 6.96
CA LEU A 313 17.47 -5.28 5.93
C LEU A 313 18.27 -6.55 5.71
N VAL A 314 17.65 -7.71 5.92
CA VAL A 314 18.23 -9.03 5.79
C VAL A 314 17.34 -9.90 4.91
N THR A 315 17.91 -10.52 3.88
CA THR A 315 17.26 -11.62 3.16
C THR A 315 18.02 -12.91 3.47
N TYR A 316 17.35 -14.05 3.49
CA TYR A 316 18.01 -15.30 3.86
C TYR A 316 17.39 -16.53 3.19
N ALA A 317 18.21 -17.56 3.06
CA ALA A 317 17.82 -18.95 2.84
C ALA A 317 18.70 -19.82 3.76
N THR A 318 19.69 -20.55 3.26
CA THR A 318 20.69 -21.24 4.10
C THR A 318 21.62 -20.25 4.83
N GLU A 319 21.98 -19.15 4.16
CA GLU A 319 22.81 -18.07 4.70
C GLU A 319 22.10 -16.73 4.62
N PRO A 320 22.27 -15.85 5.63
CA PRO A 320 21.73 -14.51 5.58
C PRO A 320 22.59 -13.60 4.68
N LYS A 321 21.91 -12.70 3.96
CA LYS A 321 22.50 -11.60 3.20
C LYS A 321 22.04 -10.28 3.82
N VAL A 322 22.95 -9.60 4.52
CA VAL A 322 22.69 -8.29 5.09
C VAL A 322 22.81 -7.22 4.00
N LEU A 323 21.73 -6.55 3.68
CA LEU A 323 21.66 -5.54 2.62
C LEU A 323 21.84 -4.13 3.17
N VAL A 324 21.25 -3.87 4.33
CA VAL A 324 21.31 -2.59 5.03
C VAL A 324 21.58 -2.85 6.50
N ARG A 325 22.52 -2.11 7.08
CA ARG A 325 22.78 -2.08 8.52
C ARG A 325 22.23 -0.79 9.11
N VAL A 326 21.62 -0.87 10.28
CA VAL A 326 21.07 0.30 10.99
C VAL A 326 22.14 1.36 11.31
N SER A 327 23.40 0.95 11.47
CA SER A 327 24.53 1.85 11.70
C SER A 327 25.01 2.64 10.46
N GLN A 328 24.47 2.36 9.26
CA GLN A 328 24.84 3.11 8.06
C GLN A 328 24.12 4.47 8.02
N ASP A 329 24.83 5.54 7.65
CA ASP A 329 24.27 6.91 7.58
C ASP A 329 22.99 7.02 6.73
N LYS A 330 22.92 6.22 5.65
CA LYS A 330 21.75 6.18 4.75
C LYS A 330 20.66 5.20 5.19
N SER A 331 20.80 4.54 6.35
CA SER A 331 19.81 3.57 6.83
C SER A 331 18.43 4.17 7.10
N SER A 332 18.31 5.48 7.31
CA SER A 332 17.06 6.22 7.45
C SER A 332 16.54 6.83 6.13
N ASP A 333 17.28 6.71 5.04
CA ASP A 333 16.82 7.12 3.70
C ASP A 333 16.00 6.00 3.05
N ALA A 334 14.69 6.13 3.12
CA ALA A 334 13.76 5.13 2.59
C ALA A 334 13.96 4.85 1.09
N ALA A 335 14.29 5.86 0.28
CA ALA A 335 14.54 5.66 -1.15
C ALA A 335 15.80 4.82 -1.38
N TRP A 336 16.86 5.09 -0.64
CA TRP A 336 18.09 4.31 -0.73
C TRP A 336 17.87 2.87 -0.23
N VAL A 337 17.15 2.68 0.89
CA VAL A 337 16.83 1.35 1.43
C VAL A 337 15.99 0.54 0.44
N THR A 338 14.98 1.15 -0.17
CA THR A 338 14.13 0.52 -1.20
C THR A 338 14.96 0.15 -2.45
N GLU A 339 15.91 0.98 -2.83
CA GLU A 339 16.84 0.68 -3.92
C GLU A 339 17.72 -0.55 -3.58
N GLN A 340 18.26 -0.65 -2.36
CA GLN A 340 19.02 -1.84 -1.94
C GLN A 340 18.13 -3.10 -2.00
N LEU A 341 16.88 -3.02 -1.52
CA LEU A 341 15.92 -4.12 -1.60
C LEU A 341 15.62 -4.52 -3.05
N SER A 342 15.51 -3.57 -3.98
CA SER A 342 15.23 -3.83 -5.40
C SER A 342 16.33 -4.64 -6.08
N ARG A 343 17.60 -4.42 -5.71
CA ARG A 343 18.79 -5.05 -6.29
C ARG A 343 18.90 -6.54 -6.00
N VAL A 344 18.22 -7.04 -4.99
CA VAL A 344 18.28 -8.45 -4.60
C VAL A 344 17.36 -9.28 -5.46
N SER A 345 17.86 -10.35 -6.02
CA SER A 345 17.12 -11.35 -6.77
C SER A 345 16.90 -12.62 -5.93
N TYR A 346 15.84 -13.38 -6.22
CA TYR A 346 15.65 -14.72 -5.68
C TYR A 346 16.80 -15.64 -6.07
N GLU A 347 17.40 -15.44 -7.26
CA GLU A 347 18.54 -16.20 -7.76
C GLU A 347 19.78 -16.09 -6.84
N ASP A 348 19.90 -15.00 -6.05
CA ASP A 348 20.97 -14.84 -5.06
C ASP A 348 20.96 -15.93 -3.97
N HIS A 349 19.79 -16.57 -3.78
CA HIS A 349 19.58 -17.64 -2.80
C HIS A 349 19.50 -19.04 -3.42
N LYS A 350 19.45 -19.18 -4.75
CA LYS A 350 19.16 -20.42 -5.48
C LYS A 350 20.19 -21.53 -5.28
N LEU A 351 21.44 -21.18 -4.98
CA LEU A 351 22.51 -22.18 -4.76
C LEU A 351 22.47 -22.83 -3.37
N LYS A 352 21.75 -22.24 -2.42
CA LYS A 352 21.67 -22.69 -1.03
C LYS A 352 20.24 -22.49 -0.51
N THR A 353 19.33 -23.36 -0.90
CA THR A 353 17.88 -23.21 -0.77
C THR A 353 17.28 -23.62 0.59
N GLY A 354 18.10 -24.05 1.55
CA GLY A 354 17.63 -24.38 2.90
C GLY A 354 17.14 -23.14 3.65
N THR A 355 16.33 -23.35 4.69
CA THR A 355 15.74 -22.29 5.51
C THR A 355 16.41 -22.22 6.87
N ASN A 356 17.27 -21.22 7.10
CA ASN A 356 18.02 -21.02 8.34
C ASN A 356 17.63 -19.70 9.02
N THR A 357 16.42 -19.67 9.58
CA THR A 357 15.87 -18.50 10.27
C THR A 357 16.73 -18.09 11.47
N LYS A 358 17.36 -19.07 12.15
CA LYS A 358 18.27 -18.78 13.28
C LYS A 358 19.43 -17.88 12.88
N ARG A 359 20.11 -18.17 11.76
CA ARG A 359 21.22 -17.34 11.28
C ARG A 359 20.75 -15.94 10.81
N ALA A 360 19.55 -15.86 10.24
CA ALA A 360 18.99 -14.56 9.87
C ALA A 360 18.77 -13.68 11.10
N LEU A 361 18.21 -14.23 12.17
CA LEU A 361 18.03 -13.52 13.44
C LEU A 361 19.35 -13.22 14.14
N GLN A 362 20.37 -14.09 14.03
CA GLN A 362 21.72 -13.82 14.53
C GLN A 362 22.35 -12.61 13.82
N ALA A 363 22.07 -12.41 12.52
CA ALA A 363 22.51 -11.21 11.81
C ALA A 363 21.83 -9.94 12.36
N VAL A 364 20.53 -10.01 12.72
CA VAL A 364 19.81 -8.92 13.39
C VAL A 364 20.40 -8.66 14.78
N TYR A 365 20.58 -9.71 15.58
CA TYR A 365 21.24 -9.62 16.89
C TYR A 365 22.61 -8.93 16.81
N SER A 366 23.43 -9.33 15.83
CA SER A 366 24.76 -8.75 15.64
C SER A 366 24.71 -7.27 15.27
N MET A 367 23.68 -6.82 14.52
CA MET A 367 23.48 -5.39 14.25
C MET A 367 23.09 -4.61 15.51
N MET A 368 22.25 -5.19 16.36
CA MET A 368 21.84 -4.58 17.64
C MET A 368 23.00 -4.53 18.64
N ALA A 369 23.74 -5.63 18.79
CA ALA A 369 24.88 -5.74 19.70
C ALA A 369 25.99 -4.74 19.36
N TRP A 370 26.28 -4.56 18.07
CA TRP A 370 27.26 -3.55 17.61
C TRP A 370 26.88 -2.14 18.05
N GLU A 371 25.59 -1.76 18.01
CA GLU A 371 25.10 -0.47 18.49
C GLU A 371 25.10 -0.41 20.03
N GLY A 372 24.90 -1.55 20.71
CA GLY A 372 24.97 -1.66 22.18
C GLY A 372 26.36 -1.49 22.75
N ASP A 373 27.42 -1.92 22.01
CA ASP A 373 28.82 -1.77 22.41
C ASP A 373 29.33 -0.32 22.25
N THR A 374 28.77 0.42 21.29
CA THR A 374 29.06 1.85 21.04
C THR A 374 27.75 2.62 20.97
N PRO A 375 27.01 2.74 22.10
CA PRO A 375 25.64 3.21 22.06
C PRO A 375 25.55 4.66 21.60
N PRO A 376 24.79 4.96 20.55
CA PRO A 376 24.45 6.34 20.23
C PRO A 376 23.63 6.95 21.38
N GLU A 377 23.65 8.27 21.49
CA GLU A 377 22.86 8.98 22.48
C GLU A 377 21.39 8.56 22.37
N GLY A 378 20.81 8.07 23.46
CA GLY A 378 19.43 7.58 23.50
C GLY A 378 19.22 6.11 23.16
N TRP A 379 20.25 5.28 23.00
CA TRP A 379 20.12 3.83 22.75
C TRP A 379 19.10 3.14 23.66
N ASN A 380 19.15 3.39 24.96
CA ASN A 380 18.24 2.81 25.96
C ASN A 380 16.77 3.23 25.79
N ARG A 381 16.49 4.24 24.96
CA ARG A 381 15.16 4.72 24.61
C ARG A 381 14.78 4.41 23.18
N THR A 382 15.68 3.77 22.42
CA THR A 382 15.40 3.34 21.05
C THR A 382 14.48 2.11 21.06
N ARG A 383 13.42 2.16 20.29
CA ARG A 383 12.50 1.03 20.07
C ARG A 383 12.96 0.19 18.90
N HIS A 384 12.86 -1.13 19.04
CA HIS A 384 13.28 -2.08 18.03
C HIS A 384 12.08 -2.87 17.51
N VAL A 385 11.84 -2.81 16.22
CA VAL A 385 10.75 -3.54 15.55
C VAL A 385 11.38 -4.53 14.57
N ILE A 386 11.10 -5.82 14.74
CA ILE A 386 11.53 -6.88 13.82
C ILE A 386 10.31 -7.36 13.05
N ILE A 387 10.35 -7.29 11.73
CA ILE A 387 9.29 -7.78 10.84
C ILE A 387 9.84 -8.95 10.05
N ILE A 388 9.29 -10.15 10.28
CA ILE A 388 9.72 -11.40 9.66
C ILE A 388 8.64 -11.84 8.68
N MET A 389 9.01 -12.07 7.42
CA MET A 389 8.16 -12.67 6.39
C MET A 389 8.69 -14.05 6.06
N THR A 390 7.97 -15.11 6.43
CA THR A 390 8.38 -16.52 6.30
C THR A 390 7.17 -17.44 6.24
N ASP A 391 7.35 -18.68 5.82
CA ASP A 391 6.37 -19.75 6.00
C ASP A 391 6.58 -20.54 7.31
N GLY A 392 7.66 -20.25 8.05
CA GLY A 392 8.00 -20.91 9.31
C GLY A 392 8.58 -22.32 9.15
N LEU A 393 8.87 -22.75 7.93
CA LEU A 393 9.40 -24.08 7.64
C LEU A 393 10.94 -24.12 7.72
N TYR A 394 11.52 -23.69 8.85
CA TYR A 394 12.96 -23.76 9.02
C TYR A 394 13.43 -25.22 9.14
N ASN A 395 14.51 -25.56 8.43
CA ASN A 395 15.07 -26.92 8.35
C ASN A 395 16.56 -26.97 8.70
N MET A 396 17.18 -25.84 9.03
CA MET A 396 18.59 -25.70 9.35
C MET A 396 18.83 -24.77 10.53
N GLY A 397 19.98 -24.88 11.17
CA GLY A 397 20.46 -23.98 12.22
C GLY A 397 19.88 -24.21 13.61
N GLY A 398 18.91 -25.10 13.75
CA GLY A 398 18.22 -25.36 15.02
C GLY A 398 17.15 -24.31 15.36
N ASP A 399 16.72 -24.26 16.62
CA ASP A 399 15.62 -23.41 17.06
C ASP A 399 15.98 -21.90 17.00
N PRO A 400 15.27 -21.10 16.17
CA PRO A 400 15.51 -19.67 16.07
C PRO A 400 14.98 -18.86 17.27
N VAL A 401 14.08 -19.41 18.08
CA VAL A 401 13.52 -18.73 19.29
C VAL A 401 14.62 -18.40 20.27
N THR A 402 15.68 -19.20 20.34
CA THR A 402 16.84 -18.94 21.21
C THR A 402 17.45 -17.56 20.93
N VAL A 403 17.51 -17.12 19.68
CA VAL A 403 18.06 -15.80 19.31
C VAL A 403 17.10 -14.67 19.71
N ILE A 404 15.79 -14.90 19.70
CA ILE A 404 14.83 -13.91 20.23
C ILE A 404 15.04 -13.71 21.74
N HIS A 405 15.36 -14.78 22.49
CA HIS A 405 15.74 -14.66 23.90
C HIS A 405 17.04 -13.87 24.06
N ASP A 406 18.07 -14.16 23.25
CA ASP A 406 19.34 -13.41 23.28
C ASP A 406 19.11 -11.90 23.00
N ILE A 407 18.23 -11.56 22.07
CA ILE A 407 17.84 -10.16 21.79
C ILE A 407 17.11 -9.52 22.97
N ARG A 408 16.18 -10.22 23.62
CA ARG A 408 15.49 -9.74 24.81
C ARG A 408 16.46 -9.48 25.96
N ASP A 409 17.43 -10.38 26.14
CA ASP A 409 18.49 -10.23 27.15
C ASP A 409 19.40 -9.04 26.85
N LEU A 410 19.75 -8.80 25.59
CA LEU A 410 20.54 -7.64 25.14
C LEU A 410 19.83 -6.31 25.45
N LEU A 411 18.51 -6.28 25.36
CA LEU A 411 17.67 -5.09 25.60
C LEU A 411 17.17 -4.96 27.05
N ASP A 412 17.63 -5.83 27.95
CA ASP A 412 17.21 -5.91 29.37
C ASP A 412 15.70 -6.11 29.56
N ILE A 413 15.03 -6.80 28.60
CA ILE A 413 13.59 -7.02 28.65
C ILE A 413 13.26 -8.16 29.62
N GLY A 414 12.36 -7.88 30.59
CA GLY A 414 11.91 -8.85 31.58
C GLY A 414 12.84 -9.05 32.77
N ARG A 415 13.96 -8.32 32.90
CA ARG A 415 14.90 -8.41 34.04
C ARG A 415 14.39 -7.69 35.28
N ASP A 416 13.79 -6.53 35.10
CA ASP A 416 13.21 -5.76 36.22
C ASP A 416 11.70 -6.01 36.33
N ARG A 417 11.23 -6.53 37.48
CA ARG A 417 9.79 -6.80 37.70
C ARG A 417 8.92 -5.55 37.69
N LYS A 418 9.50 -4.37 38.04
CA LYS A 418 8.77 -3.09 38.07
C LYS A 418 8.79 -2.38 36.70
N ASN A 419 9.80 -2.65 35.89
CA ASN A 419 9.94 -2.09 34.54
C ASN A 419 10.38 -3.19 33.56
N LEU A 420 9.39 -3.90 33.02
CA LEU A 420 9.63 -5.04 32.15
C LEU A 420 10.24 -4.68 30.79
N ARG A 421 10.21 -3.39 30.39
CA ARG A 421 10.72 -2.88 29.12
C ARG A 421 10.16 -3.59 27.87
N GLU A 422 9.00 -4.22 27.96
CA GLU A 422 8.38 -4.95 26.84
C GLU A 422 8.13 -4.04 25.61
N ASP A 423 7.93 -2.73 25.82
CA ASP A 423 7.64 -1.74 24.78
C ASP A 423 8.86 -1.44 23.88
N TYR A 424 10.05 -1.90 24.23
CA TYR A 424 11.28 -1.64 23.47
C TYR A 424 11.56 -2.67 22.40
N LEU A 425 10.80 -3.79 22.34
CA LEU A 425 10.94 -4.80 21.30
C LEU A 425 9.58 -5.31 20.83
N ASP A 426 9.37 -5.24 19.52
CA ASP A 426 8.26 -5.87 18.83
C ASP A 426 8.76 -6.80 17.73
N VAL A 427 8.33 -8.06 17.78
CA VAL A 427 8.64 -9.06 16.74
C VAL A 427 7.34 -9.49 16.07
N TYR A 428 7.11 -8.97 14.87
CA TYR A 428 5.97 -9.33 14.03
C TYR A 428 6.35 -10.44 13.05
N VAL A 429 5.50 -11.45 12.93
CA VAL A 429 5.72 -12.56 12.00
C VAL A 429 4.53 -12.68 11.06
N PHE A 430 4.80 -12.52 9.77
CA PHE A 430 3.83 -12.69 8.69
C PHE A 430 4.09 -14.02 8.00
N GLY A 431 3.22 -14.98 8.24
CA GLY A 431 3.18 -16.25 7.53
C GLY A 431 2.33 -16.11 6.27
N VAL A 432 2.89 -16.33 5.09
CA VAL A 432 2.17 -16.16 3.83
C VAL A 432 2.06 -17.45 3.05
N GLY A 433 0.84 -17.75 2.66
CA GLY A 433 0.50 -18.89 1.82
C GLY A 433 0.01 -20.13 2.54
N PRO A 434 -0.24 -21.21 1.78
CA PRO A 434 -0.91 -22.39 2.29
C PRO A 434 -0.03 -23.34 3.11
N LEU A 435 1.30 -23.19 3.06
CA LEU A 435 2.27 -24.09 3.70
C LEU A 435 2.82 -23.55 5.03
N VAL A 436 2.19 -22.54 5.62
CA VAL A 436 2.67 -21.89 6.84
C VAL A 436 2.64 -22.83 8.05
N ASP A 437 3.79 -23.00 8.72
CA ASP A 437 3.88 -23.67 10.02
C ASP A 437 3.48 -22.69 11.14
N HIS A 438 2.25 -22.89 11.63
CA HIS A 438 1.65 -22.02 12.64
C HIS A 438 2.35 -22.04 13.99
N VAL A 439 2.90 -23.19 14.39
CA VAL A 439 3.58 -23.36 15.69
C VAL A 439 4.86 -22.55 15.68
N ASN A 440 5.62 -22.71 14.61
CA ASN A 440 6.91 -22.03 14.46
C ASN A 440 6.76 -20.51 14.37
N ILE A 441 5.84 -20.00 13.51
CA ILE A 441 5.65 -18.55 13.41
C ILE A 441 5.09 -17.95 14.71
N ASN A 442 4.22 -18.68 15.42
CA ASN A 442 3.70 -18.23 16.70
C ASN A 442 4.79 -18.17 17.77
N ALA A 443 5.76 -19.10 17.76
CA ALA A 443 6.84 -19.13 18.72
C ALA A 443 7.81 -17.94 18.57
N LEU A 444 8.02 -17.43 17.35
CA LEU A 444 8.92 -16.32 17.06
C LEU A 444 8.34 -14.95 17.44
N ALA A 445 7.02 -14.76 17.36
CA ALA A 445 6.37 -13.48 17.54
C ALA A 445 6.32 -13.03 19.00
N SER A 446 6.39 -11.72 19.25
CA SER A 446 6.17 -11.13 20.57
C SER A 446 4.81 -11.52 21.16
N LYS A 447 4.75 -11.61 22.49
CA LYS A 447 3.54 -11.96 23.24
C LYS A 447 3.25 -10.88 24.26
N LYS A 448 2.38 -9.94 23.87
CA LYS A 448 1.96 -8.82 24.73
C LYS A 448 0.45 -8.84 24.92
N ASP A 449 -0.04 -8.31 26.04
CA ASP A 449 -1.47 -8.23 26.31
C ASP A 449 -2.16 -7.29 25.32
N ASN A 450 -3.36 -7.67 24.89
CA ASN A 450 -4.18 -6.93 23.93
C ASN A 450 -3.52 -6.67 22.54
N GLU A 451 -2.34 -7.24 22.28
CA GLU A 451 -1.63 -7.10 21.02
C GLU A 451 -1.50 -8.41 20.28
N LYS A 452 -1.49 -8.34 18.94
CA LYS A 452 -1.31 -9.48 18.04
C LYS A 452 -0.10 -9.26 17.16
N HIS A 453 0.88 -10.14 17.26
CA HIS A 453 2.16 -10.04 16.54
C HIS A 453 2.37 -11.19 15.53
N VAL A 454 1.48 -12.16 15.44
CA VAL A 454 1.55 -13.26 14.49
C VAL A 454 0.34 -13.24 13.56
N PHE A 455 0.60 -13.26 12.25
CA PHE A 455 -0.41 -13.18 11.22
C PHE A 455 -0.23 -14.30 10.20
N LYS A 456 -1.33 -14.92 9.79
CA LYS A 456 -1.37 -15.83 8.63
C LYS A 456 -2.19 -15.21 7.53
N VAL A 457 -1.53 -14.83 6.44
CA VAL A 457 -2.13 -14.20 5.28
C VAL A 457 -2.22 -15.20 4.14
N LYS A 458 -3.32 -15.17 3.38
CA LYS A 458 -3.60 -16.15 2.34
C LYS A 458 -2.57 -16.15 1.22
N ASP A 459 -2.21 -14.96 0.75
CA ASP A 459 -1.29 -14.73 -0.37
C ASP A 459 -0.64 -13.35 -0.28
N MET A 460 0.24 -13.05 -1.22
CA MET A 460 0.96 -11.76 -1.25
C MET A 460 0.07 -10.57 -1.60
N GLU A 461 -1.03 -10.75 -2.34
CA GLU A 461 -1.98 -9.68 -2.64
C GLU A 461 -2.71 -9.23 -1.35
N ASN A 462 -3.15 -10.19 -0.52
CA ASN A 462 -3.72 -9.88 0.78
C ASN A 462 -2.72 -9.19 1.73
N LEU A 463 -1.43 -9.55 1.67
CA LEU A 463 -0.39 -8.89 2.45
C LEU A 463 -0.14 -7.44 1.97
N GLU A 464 -0.17 -7.20 0.67
CA GLU A 464 -0.08 -5.85 0.09
C GLU A 464 -1.26 -4.98 0.55
N ASP A 465 -2.48 -5.55 0.55
CA ASP A 465 -3.68 -4.91 1.09
C ASP A 465 -3.52 -4.56 2.58
N VAL A 466 -2.93 -5.44 3.39
CA VAL A 466 -2.63 -5.17 4.81
C VAL A 466 -1.79 -3.91 4.96
N PHE A 467 -0.62 -3.86 4.32
CA PHE A 467 0.28 -2.71 4.45
C PHE A 467 -0.31 -1.44 3.86
N PHE A 468 -1.23 -1.58 2.91
CA PHE A 468 -1.99 -0.47 2.39
C PHE A 468 -3.01 0.08 3.42
N GLN A 469 -3.71 -0.80 4.13
CA GLN A 469 -4.76 -0.45 5.12
C GLN A 469 -4.18 -0.02 6.47
N MET A 470 -2.94 -0.39 6.78
CA MET A 470 -2.27 -0.13 8.06
C MET A 470 -2.20 1.34 8.48
N ILE A 471 -2.47 2.26 7.59
CA ILE A 471 -2.33 3.68 7.88
C ILE A 471 -3.71 4.31 7.93
N ASP A 472 -4.06 4.85 9.10
CA ASP A 472 -5.30 5.59 9.29
C ASP A 472 -5.41 6.72 8.28
N GLU A 473 -6.24 6.46 7.27
CA GLU A 473 -6.49 7.42 6.21
C GLU A 473 -7.17 8.69 6.70
N SER A 474 -7.82 8.67 7.87
CA SER A 474 -8.50 9.86 8.40
C SER A 474 -7.54 10.99 8.73
N GLN A 475 -6.32 10.67 9.17
CA GLN A 475 -5.24 11.67 9.36
C GLN A 475 -4.45 11.94 8.08
N SER A 476 -4.41 10.98 7.17
CA SER A 476 -3.76 11.15 5.87
C SER A 476 -4.66 11.84 4.84
N LEU A 477 -5.94 12.05 5.12
CA LEU A 477 -6.91 12.65 4.18
C LEU A 477 -6.50 14.06 3.75
N GLY A 478 -5.84 14.82 4.63
CA GLY A 478 -5.27 16.13 4.33
C GLY A 478 -3.90 16.09 3.64
N LEU A 479 -3.24 14.92 3.59
CA LEU A 479 -1.95 14.80 2.91
C LEU A 479 -2.13 14.84 1.40
N CYS A 480 -1.46 15.78 0.76
CA CYS A 480 -1.56 15.97 -0.68
C CYS A 480 -0.89 14.85 -1.50
N GLY A 481 -1.36 14.66 -2.72
CA GLY A 481 -0.73 13.82 -3.73
C GLY A 481 -0.74 12.33 -3.47
N MET A 482 -1.57 11.83 -2.57
CA MET A 482 -1.73 10.39 -2.30
C MET A 482 -2.85 9.78 -3.12
N VAL A 483 -2.65 8.55 -3.59
CA VAL A 483 -3.64 7.76 -4.31
C VAL A 483 -3.89 6.43 -3.63
N TRP A 484 -5.05 5.87 -3.84
CA TRP A 484 -5.34 4.50 -3.44
C TRP A 484 -5.05 3.55 -4.61
N ALA A 485 -3.96 2.80 -4.50
CA ALA A 485 -3.44 1.98 -5.59
C ALA A 485 -4.04 0.56 -5.67
N HIS A 486 -5.18 0.32 -5.01
CA HIS A 486 -5.81 -0.99 -5.00
C HIS A 486 -6.33 -1.40 -6.39
N SER A 487 -6.14 -2.67 -6.77
CA SER A 487 -6.57 -3.23 -8.06
C SER A 487 -8.09 -3.09 -8.34
N LYS A 488 -8.90 -3.04 -7.27
CA LYS A 488 -10.36 -2.87 -7.31
C LYS A 488 -10.83 -1.42 -7.17
N GLY A 489 -9.90 -0.44 -7.10
CA GLY A 489 -10.23 0.98 -6.96
C GLY A 489 -10.88 1.57 -8.20
N THR A 490 -11.80 2.54 -8.00
CA THR A 490 -12.39 3.35 -9.08
C THR A 490 -11.40 4.36 -9.62
N ASP A 491 -11.74 5.07 -10.71
CA ASP A 491 -10.89 6.11 -11.29
C ASP A 491 -10.58 7.23 -10.27
N TYR A 492 -11.51 7.57 -9.38
CA TYR A 492 -11.31 8.56 -8.32
C TYR A 492 -10.43 8.08 -7.16
N HIS A 493 -10.29 6.78 -6.95
CA HIS A 493 -9.26 6.25 -6.04
C HIS A 493 -7.84 6.48 -6.58
N ARG A 494 -7.69 6.44 -7.91
CA ARG A 494 -6.41 6.65 -8.61
C ARG A 494 -6.12 8.13 -8.90
N GLN A 495 -7.16 8.99 -8.95
CA GLN A 495 -7.10 10.42 -9.26
C GLN A 495 -7.98 11.22 -8.29
N PRO A 496 -7.71 11.18 -6.96
CA PRO A 496 -8.63 11.74 -5.97
C PRO A 496 -8.73 13.27 -5.97
N TRP A 497 -7.80 13.96 -6.62
CA TRP A 497 -7.81 15.42 -6.79
C TRP A 497 -8.57 15.88 -8.02
N GLN A 498 -8.99 14.97 -8.90
CA GLN A 498 -9.58 15.33 -10.17
C GLN A 498 -10.92 16.03 -9.97
N ALA A 499 -11.02 17.25 -10.50
CA ALA A 499 -12.21 18.05 -10.55
C ALA A 499 -12.69 18.21 -12.00
N LYS A 500 -14.00 18.16 -12.21
CA LYS A 500 -14.65 18.52 -13.47
C LYS A 500 -15.42 19.80 -13.27
N ILE A 501 -15.19 20.77 -14.12
CA ILE A 501 -15.81 22.08 -14.09
C ILE A 501 -16.71 22.21 -15.31
N SER A 502 -17.99 22.47 -15.09
CA SER A 502 -18.99 22.65 -16.14
C SER A 502 -19.56 24.06 -16.08
N VAL A 503 -19.47 24.78 -17.18
CA VAL A 503 -20.01 26.13 -17.33
C VAL A 503 -21.18 26.09 -18.31
N THR A 504 -22.36 26.50 -17.86
CA THR A 504 -23.58 26.52 -18.68
C THR A 504 -23.81 27.92 -19.21
N ARG A 505 -23.75 28.12 -20.54
CA ARG A 505 -23.99 29.40 -21.21
C ARG A 505 -25.23 29.33 -22.10
N PRO A 506 -26.12 30.31 -22.02
CA PRO A 506 -27.44 30.25 -22.72
C PRO A 506 -27.31 30.09 -24.25
N GLN A 507 -26.26 30.63 -24.87
CA GLN A 507 -26.06 30.60 -26.32
C GLN A 507 -25.07 29.55 -26.83
N LYS A 508 -24.19 29.04 -25.94
CA LYS A 508 -23.08 28.11 -26.32
C LYS A 508 -23.24 26.71 -25.72
N GLY A 509 -24.27 26.49 -24.91
CA GLY A 509 -24.48 25.19 -24.24
C GLY A 509 -23.56 24.96 -23.05
N HIS A 510 -23.16 23.69 -22.83
CA HIS A 510 -22.26 23.30 -21.74
C HIS A 510 -20.81 23.24 -22.25
N GLU A 511 -19.93 23.99 -21.62
CA GLU A 511 -18.49 23.82 -21.78
C GLU A 511 -17.92 23.13 -20.54
N ASN A 512 -17.01 22.19 -20.76
CA ASN A 512 -16.38 21.42 -19.71
C ASN A 512 -14.88 21.68 -19.68
N CYS A 513 -14.36 21.89 -18.49
CA CYS A 513 -12.94 21.94 -18.18
C CYS A 513 -12.62 20.95 -17.06
N MET A 514 -11.34 20.70 -16.88
CA MET A 514 -10.79 19.96 -15.76
C MET A 514 -10.18 20.91 -14.73
N GLY A 515 -9.88 20.39 -13.55
CA GLY A 515 -9.16 21.08 -12.50
C GLY A 515 -8.62 20.11 -11.50
N ALA A 516 -7.90 20.63 -10.52
CA ALA A 516 -7.37 19.84 -9.42
C ALA A 516 -7.74 20.46 -8.06
N VAL A 517 -8.23 19.65 -7.15
CA VAL A 517 -8.44 20.02 -5.75
C VAL A 517 -7.07 20.28 -5.12
N VAL A 518 -6.85 21.50 -4.61
CA VAL A 518 -5.58 21.93 -3.99
C VAL A 518 -5.73 22.17 -2.49
N SER A 519 -6.94 22.46 -2.03
CA SER A 519 -7.27 22.62 -0.60
C SER A 519 -8.73 22.24 -0.32
N GLU A 520 -9.18 22.41 0.90
CA GLU A 520 -10.56 22.13 1.29
C GLU A 520 -11.60 23.05 0.63
N TYR A 521 -11.17 24.22 0.15
CA TYR A 521 -12.06 25.19 -0.49
C TYR A 521 -11.72 25.50 -1.94
N PHE A 522 -10.52 25.11 -2.44
CA PHE A 522 -10.05 25.58 -3.73
C PHE A 522 -9.75 24.49 -4.74
N VAL A 523 -10.18 24.75 -5.97
CA VAL A 523 -9.84 23.99 -7.18
C VAL A 523 -9.03 24.88 -8.10
N LEU A 524 -7.85 24.39 -8.52
CA LEU A 524 -6.96 25.06 -9.47
C LEU A 524 -7.31 24.63 -10.90
N THR A 525 -7.43 25.59 -11.83
CA THR A 525 -7.80 25.37 -13.22
C THR A 525 -7.28 26.47 -14.14
N ALA A 526 -7.61 26.43 -15.44
CA ALA A 526 -7.26 27.48 -16.40
C ALA A 526 -8.27 28.65 -16.39
N ALA A 527 -7.78 29.84 -16.62
CA ALA A 527 -8.60 31.06 -16.66
C ALA A 527 -9.52 31.11 -17.90
N HIS A 528 -9.05 30.61 -19.06
CA HIS A 528 -9.83 30.61 -20.31
C HIS A 528 -11.09 29.74 -20.23
N CYS A 529 -11.24 28.88 -19.24
CA CYS A 529 -12.46 28.12 -18.97
C CYS A 529 -13.67 29.03 -18.67
N PHE A 530 -13.41 30.25 -18.26
CA PHE A 530 -14.41 31.23 -17.85
C PHE A 530 -14.36 32.50 -18.68
N THR A 531 -15.50 33.18 -18.76
CA THR A 531 -15.63 34.51 -19.30
C THR A 531 -16.10 35.49 -18.23
N VAL A 532 -15.92 36.77 -18.41
CA VAL A 532 -16.36 37.81 -17.48
C VAL A 532 -17.89 37.81 -17.31
N GLU A 533 -18.62 37.26 -18.28
CA GLU A 533 -20.08 37.20 -18.31
C GLU A 533 -20.62 35.98 -17.56
N ASP A 534 -19.80 35.01 -17.22
CA ASP A 534 -20.25 33.79 -16.54
C ASP A 534 -20.72 34.07 -15.11
N GLN A 535 -21.95 33.75 -14.85
CA GLN A 535 -22.53 33.94 -13.52
C GLN A 535 -22.15 32.74 -12.61
N ARG A 536 -21.93 33.01 -11.33
CA ARG A 536 -21.48 31.99 -10.35
C ARG A 536 -22.40 30.76 -10.33
N HIS A 537 -23.72 30.94 -10.47
CA HIS A 537 -24.67 29.83 -10.45
C HIS A 537 -24.63 28.94 -11.72
N SER A 538 -24.10 29.47 -12.83
CA SER A 538 -23.91 28.70 -14.06
C SER A 538 -22.65 27.81 -14.05
N ILE A 539 -21.78 27.96 -13.03
CA ILE A 539 -20.55 27.21 -12.86
C ILE A 539 -20.80 26.09 -11.82
N LYS A 540 -20.54 24.85 -12.19
CA LYS A 540 -20.64 23.69 -11.33
C LYS A 540 -19.31 22.96 -11.27
N VAL A 541 -18.91 22.52 -10.08
CA VAL A 541 -17.69 21.73 -9.84
C VAL A 541 -18.08 20.37 -9.34
N ASN A 542 -17.57 19.35 -9.98
CA ASN A 542 -17.79 17.94 -9.64
C ASN A 542 -16.47 17.32 -9.18
N VAL A 543 -16.43 16.71 -7.99
CA VAL A 543 -15.25 16.05 -7.41
C VAL A 543 -15.63 14.70 -6.79
N GLY A 544 -14.68 13.79 -6.74
CA GLY A 544 -14.85 12.49 -6.11
C GLY A 544 -15.91 11.61 -6.78
N GLU A 545 -16.13 10.42 -6.25
CA GLU A 545 -16.96 9.39 -6.86
C GLU A 545 -18.46 9.72 -6.91
N LYS A 546 -18.95 10.45 -5.91
CA LYS A 546 -20.38 10.77 -5.78
C LYS A 546 -20.88 11.79 -6.80
N ARG A 547 -19.99 12.40 -7.59
CA ARG A 547 -20.32 13.40 -8.64
C ARG A 547 -21.39 14.41 -8.22
N GLN A 548 -21.27 14.94 -7.02
CA GLN A 548 -22.20 15.96 -6.52
C GLN A 548 -21.80 17.32 -7.08
N ASP A 549 -22.75 18.04 -7.69
CA ASP A 549 -22.54 19.41 -8.16
C ASP A 549 -22.32 20.37 -6.99
N LEU A 550 -21.13 20.90 -6.88
CA LEU A 550 -20.74 21.86 -5.85
C LEU A 550 -20.95 23.28 -6.36
N GLU A 551 -21.50 24.13 -5.48
CA GLU A 551 -21.69 25.55 -5.77
C GLU A 551 -20.39 26.31 -5.61
N VAL A 552 -20.17 27.26 -6.55
CA VAL A 552 -19.02 28.14 -6.58
C VAL A 552 -19.34 29.44 -5.84
N GLU A 553 -18.44 29.87 -4.96
CA GLU A 553 -18.51 31.17 -4.29
C GLU A 553 -17.93 32.27 -5.18
N GLU A 554 -16.74 32.03 -5.74
CA GLU A 554 -16.07 32.97 -6.64
C GLU A 554 -15.04 32.26 -7.52
N VAL A 555 -14.65 32.91 -8.62
CA VAL A 555 -13.56 32.52 -9.49
C VAL A 555 -12.52 33.62 -9.44
N LEU A 556 -11.31 33.28 -9.01
CA LEU A 556 -10.17 34.18 -8.89
C LEU A 556 -9.23 34.00 -10.07
N PHE A 557 -9.16 35.02 -10.93
CA PHE A 557 -8.24 35.04 -12.06
C PHE A 557 -6.87 35.60 -11.65
N HIS A 558 -5.83 35.11 -12.31
CA HIS A 558 -4.54 35.76 -12.19
C HIS A 558 -4.65 37.20 -12.76
N PRO A 559 -4.23 38.24 -12.02
CA PRO A 559 -4.48 39.65 -12.41
C PRO A 559 -3.84 40.08 -13.73
N LYS A 560 -2.83 39.34 -14.20
CA LYS A 560 -2.17 39.60 -15.48
C LYS A 560 -2.73 38.80 -16.63
N TYR A 561 -3.72 37.93 -16.39
CA TYR A 561 -4.38 37.18 -17.46
C TYR A 561 -5.22 38.12 -18.32
N ASN A 562 -4.98 38.14 -19.61
CA ASN A 562 -5.78 38.87 -20.59
C ASN A 562 -5.69 38.19 -21.94
N ILE A 563 -6.70 37.40 -22.28
CA ILE A 563 -6.77 36.62 -23.55
C ILE A 563 -6.73 37.53 -24.78
N ASN A 564 -7.21 38.79 -24.68
CA ASN A 564 -7.23 39.78 -25.74
C ASN A 564 -5.98 40.72 -25.71
N GLY A 565 -5.02 40.48 -24.83
CA GLY A 565 -3.91 41.40 -24.54
C GLY A 565 -2.99 41.73 -25.72
N LYS A 566 -3.03 40.90 -26.78
CA LYS A 566 -2.23 41.08 -28.01
C LYS A 566 -3.07 41.14 -29.29
N LYS A 567 -4.36 41.39 -29.19
CA LYS A 567 -5.28 41.42 -30.32
C LYS A 567 -4.94 42.47 -31.35
N GLU A 568 -4.43 43.64 -30.91
CA GLU A 568 -3.96 44.70 -31.81
C GLU A 568 -2.70 44.31 -32.62
N GLN A 569 -1.98 43.30 -32.14
CA GLN A 569 -0.82 42.72 -32.84
C GLN A 569 -1.20 41.57 -33.80
N GLY A 570 -2.51 41.33 -33.95
CA GLY A 570 -3.03 40.23 -34.81
C GLY A 570 -3.11 38.87 -34.12
N ILE A 571 -2.79 38.81 -32.81
CA ILE A 571 -2.88 37.59 -32.01
C ILE A 571 -4.26 37.53 -31.36
N LEU A 572 -5.09 36.62 -31.84
CA LEU A 572 -6.51 36.56 -31.40
C LEU A 572 -6.68 36.07 -29.96
N GLU A 573 -5.83 35.14 -29.52
CA GLU A 573 -5.87 34.54 -28.18
C GLU A 573 -4.46 34.53 -27.60
N PHE A 574 -4.31 35.10 -26.41
CA PHE A 574 -3.04 35.19 -25.68
C PHE A 574 -3.20 34.57 -24.29
N TYR A 575 -2.60 33.40 -24.10
CA TYR A 575 -2.80 32.54 -22.93
C TYR A 575 -1.81 32.77 -21.78
N ASP A 576 -1.02 33.84 -21.79
CA ASP A 576 -0.09 34.14 -20.71
C ASP A 576 -0.82 34.35 -19.40
N TYR A 577 -0.31 33.74 -18.31
CA TYR A 577 -0.96 33.69 -17.01
C TYR A 577 -2.36 33.03 -17.00
N ASP A 578 -2.63 32.07 -17.88
CA ASP A 578 -3.89 31.36 -17.99
C ASP A 578 -4.11 30.41 -16.82
N VAL A 579 -4.38 30.97 -15.65
CA VAL A 579 -4.61 30.23 -14.41
C VAL A 579 -5.70 30.90 -13.57
N ALA A 580 -6.58 30.10 -12.97
CA ALA A 580 -7.64 30.54 -12.08
C ALA A 580 -7.80 29.60 -10.88
N LEU A 581 -8.26 30.12 -9.76
CA LEU A 581 -8.71 29.41 -8.59
C LEU A 581 -10.24 29.51 -8.47
N VAL A 582 -10.90 28.38 -8.34
CA VAL A 582 -12.34 28.30 -8.07
C VAL A 582 -12.52 28.06 -6.58
N ARG A 583 -13.10 29.04 -5.86
CA ARG A 583 -13.47 28.92 -4.46
C ARG A 583 -14.86 28.30 -4.34
N LEU A 584 -14.93 27.20 -3.57
CA LEU A 584 -16.16 26.51 -3.29
C LEU A 584 -16.90 27.15 -2.11
N LYS A 585 -18.22 27.17 -2.17
CA LYS A 585 -19.08 27.74 -1.13
C LYS A 585 -19.08 26.91 0.17
N ARG A 586 -18.74 25.63 0.07
CA ARG A 586 -18.69 24.69 1.20
C ARG A 586 -17.37 23.96 1.24
N LYS A 587 -16.87 23.73 2.44
CA LYS A 587 -15.69 22.94 2.73
C LYS A 587 -15.82 21.50 2.21
N LEU A 588 -14.83 21.03 1.49
CA LEU A 588 -14.73 19.65 1.07
C LEU A 588 -14.42 18.74 2.27
N LYS A 589 -15.06 17.60 2.32
CA LYS A 589 -14.68 16.52 3.25
C LYS A 589 -13.82 15.52 2.52
N PHE A 590 -12.52 15.50 2.81
CA PHE A 590 -11.60 14.57 2.18
C PHE A 590 -11.94 13.11 2.51
N SER A 591 -11.64 12.22 1.58
CA SER A 591 -11.92 10.78 1.64
C SER A 591 -10.90 10.03 0.77
N GLN A 592 -11.03 8.73 0.65
CA GLN A 592 -10.20 7.92 -0.25
C GLN A 592 -10.33 8.30 -1.73
N THR A 593 -11.47 8.83 -2.13
CA THR A 593 -11.78 9.24 -3.51
C THR A 593 -11.78 10.76 -3.71
N LEU A 594 -11.41 11.52 -2.69
CA LEU A 594 -11.33 12.99 -2.73
C LEU A 594 -10.21 13.49 -1.83
N ARG A 595 -9.09 13.90 -2.42
CA ARG A 595 -7.88 14.39 -1.74
C ARG A 595 -7.22 15.53 -2.52
N PRO A 596 -6.47 16.41 -1.87
CA PRO A 596 -5.73 17.45 -2.60
C PRO A 596 -4.51 16.89 -3.33
N ILE A 597 -4.13 17.51 -4.44
CA ILE A 597 -2.84 17.31 -5.09
C ILE A 597 -1.77 18.17 -4.41
N CYS A 598 -0.49 17.74 -4.42
CA CYS A 598 0.59 18.58 -3.91
C CYS A 598 0.91 19.73 -4.86
N LEU A 599 1.10 20.93 -4.29
CA LEU A 599 1.59 22.09 -5.00
C LEU A 599 3.09 22.28 -4.72
N PRO A 600 3.90 22.76 -5.70
CA PRO A 600 5.31 23.04 -5.48
C PRO A 600 5.50 24.14 -4.45
N CYS A 601 6.64 24.13 -3.76
CA CYS A 601 7.01 25.10 -2.73
C CYS A 601 6.04 25.17 -1.54
N THR A 602 5.47 24.02 -1.16
CA THR A 602 4.68 23.83 0.06
C THR A 602 5.34 22.78 0.96
N GLU A 603 5.04 22.83 2.26
CA GLU A 603 5.49 21.78 3.19
C GLU A 603 5.06 20.38 2.74
N GLY A 604 3.84 20.22 2.22
CA GLY A 604 3.35 18.95 1.68
C GLY A 604 4.27 18.39 0.58
N THR A 605 4.81 19.27 -0.28
CA THR A 605 5.77 18.86 -1.32
C THR A 605 7.17 18.66 -0.76
N THR A 606 7.62 19.44 0.23
CA THR A 606 8.88 19.18 0.96
C THR A 606 8.89 17.76 1.53
N ARG A 607 7.81 17.36 2.20
CA ARG A 607 7.63 15.99 2.72
C ARG A 607 7.58 14.96 1.59
N ALA A 608 6.85 15.25 0.50
CA ALA A 608 6.75 14.38 -0.67
C ALA A 608 8.11 14.11 -1.33
N LEU A 609 8.95 15.14 -1.44
CA LEU A 609 10.29 15.05 -2.01
C LEU A 609 11.34 14.55 -1.02
N ARG A 610 10.97 14.38 0.27
CA ARG A 610 11.87 13.98 1.37
C ARG A 610 13.05 14.93 1.53
N LEU A 611 12.80 16.21 1.34
CA LEU A 611 13.77 17.25 1.57
C LEU A 611 13.79 17.67 3.05
N SER A 612 14.84 18.39 3.46
CA SER A 612 14.93 18.99 4.79
C SER A 612 13.75 19.95 5.05
N GLN A 613 13.35 20.14 6.31
CA GLN A 613 12.38 21.19 6.68
C GLN A 613 12.83 22.60 6.31
N THR A 614 14.13 22.79 6.13
CA THR A 614 14.72 24.05 5.67
C THR A 614 14.87 24.14 4.15
N ALA A 615 14.26 23.21 3.42
CA ALA A 615 14.33 23.18 1.96
C ALA A 615 13.72 24.45 1.35
N THR A 616 14.32 24.87 0.25
CA THR A 616 13.92 26.06 -0.48
C THR A 616 13.04 25.70 -1.69
N CYS A 617 12.26 26.66 -2.16
CA CYS A 617 11.50 26.50 -3.40
C CYS A 617 12.40 26.23 -4.63
N GLN A 618 13.63 26.69 -4.62
CA GLN A 618 14.61 26.42 -5.67
C GLN A 618 15.01 24.93 -5.70
N GLU A 619 15.19 24.29 -4.54
CA GLU A 619 15.46 22.86 -4.46
C GLU A 619 14.28 22.03 -4.97
N HIS A 620 13.04 22.45 -4.69
CA HIS A 620 11.85 21.83 -5.30
C HIS A 620 11.90 21.90 -6.82
N LYS A 621 12.24 23.07 -7.38
CA LYS A 621 12.33 23.28 -8.82
C LYS A 621 13.40 22.40 -9.45
N GLU A 622 14.57 22.29 -8.84
CA GLU A 622 15.67 21.44 -9.32
C GLU A 622 15.30 19.95 -9.31
N GLN A 623 14.54 19.50 -8.28
CA GLN A 623 14.08 18.12 -8.18
C GLN A 623 12.95 17.79 -9.16
N LEU A 624 12.05 18.73 -9.43
CA LEU A 624 10.85 18.52 -10.24
C LEU A 624 11.07 18.88 -11.71
N LEU A 625 11.79 19.95 -11.99
CA LEU A 625 12.03 20.47 -13.36
C LEU A 625 13.54 20.67 -13.61
N PRO A 626 14.35 19.59 -13.55
CA PRO A 626 15.77 19.67 -13.90
C PRO A 626 15.97 20.06 -15.37
N ALA A 627 17.20 20.46 -15.73
CA ALA A 627 17.56 20.85 -17.10
C ALA A 627 17.67 19.66 -18.07
N LYS A 628 16.69 18.77 -18.04
CA LYS A 628 16.51 17.61 -18.94
C LYS A 628 15.03 17.30 -19.08
N ASP A 629 14.66 16.46 -20.05
CA ASP A 629 13.28 15.97 -20.19
C ASP A 629 12.80 15.29 -18.92
N VAL A 630 11.55 15.55 -18.54
CA VAL A 630 10.96 15.07 -17.30
C VAL A 630 9.68 14.28 -17.59
N GLU A 631 9.61 13.05 -17.09
CA GLU A 631 8.37 12.27 -17.12
C GLU A 631 7.28 12.97 -16.31
N ALA A 632 6.14 13.13 -16.95
CA ALA A 632 4.95 13.73 -16.37
C ALA A 632 3.71 12.99 -16.88
N LEU A 633 2.57 13.29 -16.31
CA LEU A 633 1.30 12.76 -16.76
C LEU A 633 0.20 13.81 -16.64
N PHE A 634 -0.85 13.63 -17.42
CA PHE A 634 -2.12 14.30 -17.25
C PHE A 634 -3.27 13.29 -17.30
N VAL A 635 -4.48 13.77 -16.97
CA VAL A 635 -5.67 12.93 -16.94
C VAL A 635 -6.67 13.45 -17.95
N SER A 636 -7.14 12.58 -18.84
CA SER A 636 -8.16 12.86 -19.85
C SER A 636 -9.43 12.04 -19.59
N GLU A 637 -10.60 12.58 -19.89
CA GLU A 637 -11.86 11.82 -19.82
C GLU A 637 -12.17 11.16 -21.16
N GLU A 638 -12.00 9.83 -21.26
CA GLU A 638 -12.34 9.03 -22.42
C GLU A 638 -13.53 8.11 -22.09
N GLN A 639 -14.61 8.19 -22.86
CA GLN A 639 -15.80 7.37 -22.68
C GLN A 639 -16.34 7.37 -21.24
N LYS A 640 -16.29 8.52 -20.56
CA LYS A 640 -16.68 8.73 -19.14
C LYS A 640 -15.74 8.07 -18.11
N ARG A 641 -14.55 7.63 -18.52
CA ARG A 641 -13.51 7.12 -17.63
C ARG A 641 -12.32 8.08 -17.61
N LEU A 642 -11.69 8.20 -16.46
CA LEU A 642 -10.47 8.99 -16.30
C LEU A 642 -9.25 8.13 -16.69
N THR A 643 -8.58 8.49 -17.77
CA THR A 643 -7.43 7.80 -18.31
C THR A 643 -6.17 8.62 -18.09
N ARG A 644 -5.12 8.00 -17.54
CA ARG A 644 -3.79 8.61 -17.43
C ARG A 644 -3.10 8.61 -18.78
N LYS A 645 -2.48 9.73 -19.12
CA LYS A 645 -1.65 9.93 -20.31
C LYS A 645 -0.25 10.31 -19.85
N GLU A 646 0.74 9.51 -20.18
CA GLU A 646 2.14 9.75 -19.85
C GLU A 646 2.77 10.61 -20.95
N VAL A 647 3.49 11.66 -20.57
CA VAL A 647 4.11 12.64 -21.46
C VAL A 647 5.48 13.06 -20.93
N TYR A 648 6.27 13.72 -21.77
CA TYR A 648 7.53 14.31 -21.39
C TYR A 648 7.47 15.84 -21.44
N ILE A 649 7.72 16.49 -20.32
CA ILE A 649 8.01 17.94 -20.29
C ILE A 649 9.36 18.13 -20.99
N LYS A 650 9.37 18.82 -22.12
CA LYS A 650 10.59 19.09 -22.89
C LYS A 650 11.37 20.20 -22.20
N ASN A 651 12.47 19.80 -21.61
CA ASN A 651 13.37 20.71 -20.86
C ASN A 651 14.80 20.60 -21.40
N GLY A 652 15.72 21.44 -20.97
CA GLY A 652 17.09 21.43 -21.46
C GLY A 652 17.18 21.71 -22.95
N GLU A 653 17.88 20.86 -23.72
CA GLU A 653 18.16 21.07 -25.15
C GLU A 653 16.91 21.04 -26.03
N LYS A 654 15.88 20.26 -25.64
CA LYS A 654 14.65 20.12 -26.43
C LYS A 654 13.64 21.24 -26.19
N LYS A 655 13.82 22.04 -25.15
CA LYS A 655 12.90 23.12 -24.80
C LYS A 655 12.70 24.11 -25.95
N ALA A 656 13.78 24.65 -26.49
CA ALA A 656 13.70 25.67 -27.54
C ALA A 656 13.06 25.15 -28.85
N SER A 657 13.24 23.87 -29.20
CA SER A 657 12.57 23.29 -30.37
C SER A 657 11.08 23.11 -30.11
N CYS A 658 10.68 22.64 -28.91
CA CYS A 658 9.29 22.48 -28.51
C CYS A 658 8.54 23.84 -28.53
N GLU A 659 9.16 24.89 -28.03
CA GLU A 659 8.61 26.25 -28.00
C GLU A 659 8.46 26.85 -29.42
N ARG A 660 9.43 26.60 -30.32
CA ARG A 660 9.33 27.06 -31.73
C ARG A 660 8.19 26.38 -32.50
N ASP A 661 7.86 25.15 -32.20
CA ASP A 661 6.76 24.45 -32.87
C ASP A 661 5.40 25.15 -32.67
N ALA A 662 5.27 26.03 -31.66
CA ALA A 662 4.11 26.90 -31.46
C ALA A 662 3.78 27.81 -32.67
N GLN A 663 4.74 28.07 -33.55
CA GLN A 663 4.51 28.83 -34.79
C GLN A 663 3.49 28.18 -35.71
N HIS A 664 3.26 26.87 -35.56
CA HIS A 664 2.26 26.13 -36.35
C HIS A 664 0.84 26.29 -35.80
N ALA A 665 0.64 26.94 -34.63
CA ALA A 665 -0.68 27.18 -34.08
C ALA A 665 -1.42 28.26 -34.92
N ALA A 666 -2.74 28.12 -35.04
CA ALA A 666 -3.57 29.04 -35.77
C ALA A 666 -3.44 30.47 -35.21
N GLY A 667 -3.05 31.41 -36.08
CA GLY A 667 -2.84 32.81 -35.70
C GLY A 667 -1.47 33.16 -35.12
N TYR A 668 -0.56 32.17 -34.93
CA TYR A 668 0.81 32.40 -34.48
C TYR A 668 1.84 32.36 -35.61
N ASP A 669 1.43 31.96 -36.82
CA ASP A 669 2.23 31.90 -38.04
C ASP A 669 2.82 33.28 -38.44
N LYS A 670 2.18 34.39 -38.01
CA LYS A 670 2.60 35.79 -38.28
C LYS A 670 3.44 36.40 -37.16
N VAL A 671 3.64 35.72 -36.05
CA VAL A 671 4.42 36.24 -34.91
C VAL A 671 5.90 36.21 -35.27
N LYS A 672 6.56 37.35 -35.17
CA LYS A 672 7.98 37.49 -35.53
C LYS A 672 8.89 36.77 -34.54
N ASP A 673 8.61 36.91 -33.25
CA ASP A 673 9.32 36.26 -32.18
C ASP A 673 8.33 35.43 -31.39
N ILE A 674 8.43 34.09 -31.47
CA ILE A 674 7.53 33.18 -30.78
C ILE A 674 7.53 33.34 -29.26
N TYR A 675 8.62 33.85 -28.69
CA TYR A 675 8.73 34.10 -27.26
C TYR A 675 7.86 35.27 -26.77
N GLU A 676 7.30 36.06 -27.69
CA GLU A 676 6.27 37.05 -27.34
C GLU A 676 4.94 36.38 -26.90
N VAL A 677 4.68 35.15 -27.34
CA VAL A 677 3.46 34.38 -27.04
C VAL A 677 3.76 33.18 -26.17
N VAL A 678 4.84 32.42 -26.43
CA VAL A 678 5.35 31.38 -25.60
C VAL A 678 6.32 31.93 -24.58
N THR A 679 5.78 32.52 -23.52
CA THR A 679 6.58 33.17 -22.49
C THR A 679 7.24 32.11 -21.57
N PRO A 680 8.23 32.50 -20.72
CA PRO A 680 8.84 31.57 -19.74
C PRO A 680 7.87 30.94 -18.73
N ARG A 681 6.61 31.35 -18.76
CA ARG A 681 5.56 30.82 -17.89
C ARG A 681 4.93 29.55 -18.43
N PHE A 682 5.37 29.04 -19.58
CA PHE A 682 4.88 27.77 -20.13
C PHE A 682 5.88 26.65 -19.93
N LEU A 683 5.32 25.44 -19.72
CA LEU A 683 5.94 24.15 -19.91
C LEU A 683 5.43 23.59 -21.23
N CYS A 684 6.29 22.89 -21.99
CA CYS A 684 5.96 22.35 -23.29
C CYS A 684 6.05 20.81 -23.25
N THR A 685 5.02 20.13 -23.77
CA THR A 685 4.96 18.68 -23.95
C THR A 685 4.59 18.32 -25.39
N GLY A 686 4.43 17.06 -25.71
CA GLY A 686 4.03 16.60 -27.04
C GLY A 686 5.20 16.34 -27.99
N GLY A 687 4.87 15.97 -29.23
CA GLY A 687 5.82 15.61 -30.27
C GLY A 687 6.17 14.11 -30.26
N VAL A 688 7.13 13.72 -31.13
CA VAL A 688 7.45 12.33 -31.43
C VAL A 688 8.79 11.84 -30.85
N ASP A 689 9.54 12.68 -30.18
CA ASP A 689 10.87 12.37 -29.64
C ASP A 689 10.88 12.58 -28.10
N PRO A 690 11.31 11.58 -27.32
CA PRO A 690 11.87 10.26 -27.67
C PRO A 690 10.80 9.24 -28.11
N TYR A 691 9.55 9.49 -27.79
CA TYR A 691 8.36 8.71 -28.18
C TYR A 691 7.25 9.68 -28.58
N ALA A 692 6.26 9.19 -29.30
CA ALA A 692 5.05 9.94 -29.59
C ALA A 692 4.26 10.19 -28.31
N ASP A 693 4.37 11.38 -27.74
CA ASP A 693 3.60 11.78 -26.57
C ASP A 693 2.12 11.93 -26.93
N PRO A 694 1.19 11.46 -26.10
CA PRO A 694 -0.22 11.81 -26.26
C PRO A 694 -0.43 13.32 -26.07
N ASN A 695 -1.29 13.93 -26.89
CA ASN A 695 -1.65 15.34 -26.75
C ASN A 695 -2.93 15.51 -25.91
N THR A 696 -3.10 16.71 -25.38
CA THR A 696 -4.32 17.11 -24.68
C THR A 696 -5.47 17.33 -25.66
N CYS A 697 -6.70 17.10 -25.20
CA CYS A 697 -7.91 17.25 -25.97
C CYS A 697 -8.76 18.41 -25.46
N LYS A 698 -9.68 18.88 -26.31
CA LYS A 698 -10.69 19.84 -25.85
C LYS A 698 -11.48 19.23 -24.69
N GLY A 699 -11.46 19.90 -23.55
CA GLY A 699 -12.04 19.42 -22.29
C GLY A 699 -11.02 18.99 -21.25
N ASP A 700 -9.74 18.78 -21.61
CA ASP A 700 -8.64 18.59 -20.65
C ASP A 700 -8.12 19.92 -20.08
N SER A 701 -8.50 21.04 -20.70
CA SER A 701 -8.17 22.41 -20.29
C SER A 701 -8.36 22.61 -18.79
N GLY A 702 -7.39 23.22 -18.13
CA GLY A 702 -7.40 23.47 -16.68
C GLY A 702 -7.00 22.26 -15.83
N GLY A 703 -6.88 21.06 -16.44
CA GLY A 703 -6.41 19.88 -15.76
C GLY A 703 -4.95 20.00 -15.30
N PRO A 704 -4.53 19.19 -14.32
CA PRO A 704 -3.19 19.21 -13.79
C PRO A 704 -2.19 18.49 -14.71
N LEU A 705 -1.03 19.11 -14.96
CA LEU A 705 0.19 18.43 -15.39
C LEU A 705 0.96 18.00 -14.15
N ILE A 706 1.20 16.72 -14.03
CA ILE A 706 1.59 16.07 -12.77
C ILE A 706 2.93 15.36 -12.94
N ILE A 707 3.81 15.47 -11.96
CA ILE A 707 5.00 14.65 -11.80
C ILE A 707 4.77 13.65 -10.66
N HIS A 708 5.06 12.38 -10.90
CA HIS A 708 5.05 11.35 -9.88
C HIS A 708 6.45 11.17 -9.30
N LYS A 709 6.61 11.46 -8.02
CA LYS A 709 7.87 11.31 -7.27
C LYS A 709 7.62 10.63 -5.93
N ARG A 710 8.37 9.55 -5.67
CA ARG A 710 8.38 8.87 -4.36
C ARG A 710 6.97 8.61 -3.80
N SER A 711 6.12 7.98 -4.63
CA SER A 711 4.72 7.65 -4.31
C SER A 711 3.82 8.86 -4.04
N ARG A 712 4.22 10.06 -4.47
CA ARG A 712 3.41 11.28 -4.40
C ARG A 712 3.23 11.92 -5.77
N PHE A 713 2.06 12.49 -5.97
CA PHE A 713 1.68 13.19 -7.19
C PHE A 713 1.72 14.69 -6.93
N ILE A 714 2.55 15.39 -7.70
CA ILE A 714 2.82 16.83 -7.54
C ILE A 714 2.43 17.54 -8.83
N GLN A 715 1.52 18.48 -8.76
CA GLN A 715 1.12 19.29 -9.90
C GLN A 715 2.20 20.35 -10.17
N VAL A 716 2.73 20.38 -11.37
CA VAL A 716 3.73 21.37 -11.81
C VAL A 716 3.22 22.32 -12.86
N GLY A 717 2.10 21.97 -13.51
CA GLY A 717 1.47 22.81 -14.52
C GLY A 717 -0.05 22.74 -14.54
N VAL A 718 -0.65 23.68 -15.29
CA VAL A 718 -2.08 23.74 -15.63
C VAL A 718 -2.20 23.64 -17.15
N ILE A 719 -2.96 22.69 -17.67
CA ILE A 719 -3.20 22.52 -19.11
C ILE A 719 -3.89 23.78 -19.65
N SER A 720 -3.28 24.41 -20.66
CA SER A 720 -3.75 25.67 -21.21
C SER A 720 -4.17 25.56 -22.69
N TRP A 721 -3.24 25.32 -23.61
CA TRP A 721 -3.54 25.29 -25.03
C TRP A 721 -2.62 24.34 -25.80
N GLY A 722 -3.04 23.91 -27.00
CA GLY A 722 -2.27 23.04 -27.87
C GLY A 722 -2.15 23.61 -29.29
N VAL A 723 -1.10 23.21 -30.02
CA VAL A 723 -0.82 23.65 -31.40
C VAL A 723 -1.84 23.09 -32.38
N VAL A 724 -2.27 21.84 -32.19
CA VAL A 724 -3.15 21.10 -33.07
C VAL A 724 -4.21 20.37 -32.26
N ASP A 725 -5.47 20.41 -32.69
CA ASP A 725 -6.52 19.57 -32.10
C ASP A 725 -6.48 18.13 -32.68
N VAL A 726 -5.52 17.36 -32.20
CA VAL A 726 -5.30 15.96 -32.64
C VAL A 726 -6.48 15.04 -32.33
N CYS A 727 -7.33 15.38 -31.37
CA CYS A 727 -8.46 14.54 -30.97
C CYS A 727 -9.61 14.62 -31.99
N TYR A 728 -9.73 15.75 -32.67
CA TYR A 728 -10.62 15.91 -33.82
C TYR A 728 -10.10 15.16 -35.03
N ASP A 729 -8.78 15.20 -35.25
CA ASP A 729 -8.12 14.60 -36.42
C ASP A 729 -7.98 13.08 -36.30
N GLN A 730 -7.84 12.52 -35.12
CA GLN A 730 -7.85 11.05 -34.87
C GLN A 730 -9.14 10.39 -35.40
N LYS A 731 -10.27 11.09 -35.35
CA LYS A 731 -11.54 10.61 -35.96
C LYS A 731 -11.44 10.48 -37.49
N ARG A 732 -10.45 11.14 -38.08
CA ARG A 732 -10.17 11.10 -39.54
C ARG A 732 -8.99 10.20 -39.92
N GLN A 733 -8.41 9.44 -38.95
CA GLN A 733 -7.25 8.54 -39.17
C GLN A 733 -5.98 9.24 -39.70
N GLN A 734 -5.79 10.52 -39.40
CA GLN A 734 -4.56 11.23 -39.73
C GLN A 734 -3.46 10.97 -38.65
N GLN A 735 -2.21 10.85 -39.12
CA GLN A 735 -1.06 10.74 -38.19
C GLN A 735 -0.85 12.06 -37.46
N VAL A 736 -0.54 11.99 -36.15
CA VAL A 736 -0.22 13.16 -35.34
C VAL A 736 1.04 13.83 -35.88
N PRO A 737 0.99 15.13 -36.21
CA PRO A 737 2.15 15.84 -36.75
C PRO A 737 3.30 15.90 -35.71
N PRO A 738 4.58 15.87 -36.16
CA PRO A 738 5.72 15.97 -35.24
C PRO A 738 5.76 17.28 -34.42
N TYR A 739 5.13 18.33 -34.91
CA TYR A 739 5.01 19.64 -34.26
C TYR A 739 3.76 19.79 -33.39
N ALA A 740 3.00 18.71 -33.16
CA ALA A 740 1.89 18.75 -32.23
C ALA A 740 2.42 18.90 -30.79
N ARG A 741 2.25 20.08 -30.24
CA ARG A 741 2.71 20.46 -28.91
C ARG A 741 1.58 20.96 -28.05
N ASP A 742 1.72 20.76 -26.73
CA ASP A 742 0.82 21.31 -25.73
C ASP A 742 1.59 22.19 -24.75
N PHE A 743 0.94 23.28 -24.34
CA PHE A 743 1.51 24.27 -23.47
C PHE A 743 0.72 24.37 -22.16
N HIS A 744 1.45 24.37 -21.05
CA HIS A 744 0.89 24.32 -19.71
C HIS A 744 1.47 25.46 -18.88
N ILE A 745 0.64 26.14 -18.08
CA ILE A 745 1.12 27.18 -17.17
C ILE A 745 2.01 26.58 -16.08
N ASN A 746 3.26 26.99 -16.02
CA ASN A 746 4.25 26.58 -15.05
C ASN A 746 3.94 27.14 -13.67
N LEU A 747 3.58 26.30 -12.71
CA LEU A 747 3.17 26.75 -11.37
C LEU A 747 4.29 27.50 -10.62
N PHE A 748 5.57 27.19 -10.86
CA PHE A 748 6.68 27.93 -10.26
C PHE A 748 6.71 29.42 -10.67
N GLN A 749 6.10 29.77 -11.80
CA GLN A 749 6.06 31.16 -12.30
C GLN A 749 4.88 31.98 -11.78
N VAL A 750 3.86 31.30 -11.21
CA VAL A 750 2.65 31.92 -10.65
C VAL A 750 2.53 31.73 -9.14
N LEU A 751 3.56 31.16 -8.50
CA LEU A 751 3.62 30.94 -7.06
C LEU A 751 3.32 32.16 -6.19
N PRO A 752 3.82 33.37 -6.48
CA PRO A 752 3.52 34.55 -5.66
C PRO A 752 2.01 34.82 -5.55
N TRP A 753 1.29 34.63 -6.65
CA TRP A 753 -0.16 34.78 -6.70
C TRP A 753 -0.86 33.62 -5.98
N LEU A 754 -0.43 32.38 -6.18
CA LEU A 754 -0.97 31.22 -5.45
C LEU A 754 -0.80 31.38 -3.94
N LYS A 755 0.39 31.79 -3.50
CA LYS A 755 0.72 32.02 -2.09
C LYS A 755 -0.15 33.13 -1.48
N GLU A 756 -0.44 34.19 -2.23
CA GLU A 756 -1.33 35.27 -1.82
C GLU A 756 -2.78 34.76 -1.65
N LYS A 757 -3.30 34.03 -2.65
CA LYS A 757 -4.71 33.64 -2.70
C LYS A 757 -5.03 32.43 -1.81
N LEU A 758 -4.07 31.58 -1.53
CA LEU A 758 -4.20 30.39 -0.68
C LEU A 758 -3.56 30.58 0.70
N ARG A 759 -3.30 31.83 1.11
CA ARG A 759 -2.64 32.16 2.38
C ARG A 759 -3.38 31.60 3.61
N ASP A 760 -4.72 31.61 3.56
CA ASP A 760 -5.58 31.18 4.66
C ASP A 760 -5.85 29.66 4.64
N GLU A 761 -5.31 28.96 3.64
CA GLU A 761 -5.32 27.51 3.56
C GLU A 761 -4.02 26.98 4.16
N ASP A 762 -4.10 25.97 5.02
CA ASP A 762 -2.94 25.40 5.74
C ASP A 762 -2.04 24.56 4.81
N LEU A 763 -1.45 25.20 3.81
CA LEU A 763 -0.55 24.55 2.84
C LEU A 763 0.93 24.68 3.18
N GLY A 764 1.32 25.58 4.10
CA GLY A 764 2.71 25.80 4.50
C GLY A 764 3.60 26.18 3.31
N PHE A 765 3.32 27.31 2.62
CA PHE A 765 4.18 27.79 1.53
C PHE A 765 5.56 28.23 2.05
N LEU A 766 6.62 27.75 1.36
CA LEU A 766 8.02 28.08 1.64
C LEU A 766 8.36 29.53 1.35
#